data_5da1e01d3ca27795947d385983109905
#
_entry.id   5da1e01d3ca27795947d385983109905
#
_cell.length_a   1.000
_cell.length_b   1.000
_cell.length_c   1.000
_cell.angle_alpha   90.00
_cell.angle_beta   90.00
_cell.angle_gamma   90.00
#
_symmetry.space_group_name_H-M   'P 1'
#
loop_
_entity.id
_entity.type
_entity.pdbx_description
1 polymer ?
#
loop_
_entity_poly.entity_id
_entity_poly.type
_entity_poly.pdbx_seq_one_letter_code
_entity_poly.pdbx_strand_id
1 'polypeptide(L)'
;MESEKFICVRETAGNNSVVIIDMANPMQPLRRPITADSALMNPSSKVVALKAAIPNTNPMQDHLQIFNIDAKTKIKSFQMPEQVLFWKWVTPTLIGLVTATAVYHWSMEGASDPVKAFDRTANLEGNQIINYRVSPDMKWCVLVGITAGSPERPQLVKGNMQLFSVEQKRSQALEAHAASFAQVNGTNVITFATKTVVAGQLTSKLHVVPLGGAGFTKKQADLFFPQEFADDFPVSMQVSDKYGLIYVVTKLGLLFVYDLETATAVYRNRISPDPIFLTAASDATGGFYAINRRGQVLLATVNDQTIVPFISGQLNNAELAMSIAKRANLAGAGDLVFRQFDQLFAQGNYKAAAELAAQSPQGALRTPETIAKFKAVPVQPGQSPPLLQYFGTLLTKSGLNAVESVELAKLVISQNKKQLLDNWMNENKLECSEELGDLLQQSDPDMALKVYVKAQASPKVVIMLAQKKEYEKITKYSQQVGYTPDWLQLMMQQLMNDGQGAVNLAQMIVGMTPPGLDINTVTDLFLQRNMIREATSFLLDVLKPNLPEHAMLQTKVLEINLITFPNVADAILANGMFSHYDRPRVAQLCEKAGLYLRALSHYTDLPDIKRCVVNTHAIEPQALTEFFGTLSREWALDCLRELLTLDCLR
;
A
#
# COMPACT_ATOMS: atom_id res chain seq x y z
N MET A 1 22.67 19.32 -7.07
CA MET A 1 21.69 18.21 -7.04
C MET A 1 22.07 17.27 -5.91
N GLU A 2 21.27 17.23 -4.88
CA GLU A 2 21.51 16.39 -3.69
C GLU A 2 20.71 15.08 -3.74
N SER A 3 19.66 15.06 -4.55
CA SER A 3 18.80 13.91 -4.78
C SER A 3 18.18 13.97 -6.18
N GLU A 4 17.41 12.96 -6.53
CA GLU A 4 16.62 12.92 -7.78
C GLU A 4 15.47 13.94 -7.84
N LYS A 5 15.09 14.56 -6.69
CA LYS A 5 13.91 15.43 -6.61
C LYS A 5 14.14 16.86 -7.09
N PHE A 6 15.32 17.43 -6.78
CA PHE A 6 15.56 18.85 -7.05
C PHE A 6 16.93 19.11 -7.66
N ILE A 7 16.98 20.01 -8.63
CA ILE A 7 18.21 20.62 -9.12
C ILE A 7 18.24 22.07 -8.64
N CYS A 8 19.32 22.46 -7.96
CA CYS A 8 19.53 23.81 -7.50
C CYS A 8 20.73 24.42 -8.24
N VAL A 9 20.49 25.50 -8.95
CA VAL A 9 21.51 26.19 -9.75
C VAL A 9 21.67 27.62 -9.23
N ARG A 10 22.89 28.03 -8.96
CA ARG A 10 23.21 29.43 -8.69
C ARG A 10 23.58 30.12 -10.00
N GLU A 11 22.86 31.17 -10.34
CA GLU A 11 23.17 32.05 -11.47
C GLU A 11 23.95 33.26 -10.96
N THR A 12 25.12 33.51 -11.54
CA THR A 12 26.00 34.64 -11.19
C THR A 12 26.05 35.72 -12.27
N ALA A 13 25.55 35.43 -13.47
CA ALA A 13 25.45 36.39 -14.56
C ALA A 13 24.20 37.27 -14.39
N GLY A 14 24.37 38.56 -14.25
CA GLY A 14 23.30 39.52 -13.97
C GLY A 14 22.99 39.64 -12.47
N ASN A 15 21.74 39.50 -12.09
CA ASN A 15 21.35 39.49 -10.69
C ASN A 15 21.60 38.11 -10.08
N ASN A 16 22.37 38.07 -8.98
CA ASN A 16 22.65 36.83 -8.25
C ASN A 16 21.33 36.16 -7.83
N SER A 17 21.08 34.98 -8.33
CA SER A 17 19.83 34.26 -8.08
C SER A 17 20.05 32.76 -7.93
N VAL A 18 19.15 32.10 -7.22
CA VAL A 18 19.05 30.67 -7.18
C VAL A 18 17.85 30.23 -8.03
N VAL A 19 18.08 29.23 -8.87
CA VAL A 19 17.02 28.56 -9.67
C VAL A 19 16.86 27.15 -9.13
N ILE A 20 15.67 26.84 -8.71
CA ILE A 20 15.30 25.52 -8.19
C ILE A 20 14.37 24.87 -9.19
N ILE A 21 14.77 23.71 -9.68
CA ILE A 21 14.02 22.88 -10.61
C ILE A 21 13.50 21.69 -9.84
N ASP A 22 12.18 21.59 -9.74
CA ASP A 22 11.50 20.42 -9.22
C ASP A 22 11.41 19.38 -10.34
N MET A 23 12.03 18.23 -10.16
CA MET A 23 12.10 17.19 -11.18
C MET A 23 10.73 16.54 -11.47
N ALA A 24 9.77 16.70 -10.58
CA ALA A 24 8.38 16.31 -10.86
C ALA A 24 7.67 17.28 -11.82
N ASN A 25 8.13 18.55 -11.88
CA ASN A 25 7.61 19.58 -12.79
C ASN A 25 8.75 20.48 -13.32
N PRO A 26 9.65 19.96 -14.16
CA PRO A 26 10.89 20.65 -14.56
C PRO A 26 10.64 21.86 -15.46
N MET A 27 9.46 22.00 -16.04
CA MET A 27 9.10 23.12 -16.94
C MET A 27 8.74 24.40 -16.19
N GLN A 28 8.62 24.35 -14.86
CA GLN A 28 8.29 25.51 -14.02
C GLN A 28 9.37 25.75 -12.94
N PRO A 29 10.57 26.20 -13.33
CA PRO A 29 11.64 26.47 -12.37
C PRO A 29 11.29 27.66 -11.48
N LEU A 30 11.59 27.54 -10.19
CA LEU A 30 11.45 28.62 -9.23
C LEU A 30 12.73 29.44 -9.16
N ARG A 31 12.69 30.72 -9.55
CA ARG A 31 13.83 31.66 -9.47
C ARG A 31 13.65 32.60 -8.28
N ARG A 32 14.68 32.74 -7.47
CA ARG A 32 14.74 33.68 -6.33
C ARG A 32 16.05 34.42 -6.28
N PRO A 33 16.05 35.76 -6.08
CA PRO A 33 17.28 36.50 -5.83
C PRO A 33 17.88 36.08 -4.50
N ILE A 34 19.20 35.96 -4.43
CA ILE A 34 19.95 35.63 -3.22
C ILE A 34 21.20 36.51 -3.08
N THR A 35 21.60 36.73 -1.83
CA THR A 35 22.88 37.33 -1.49
C THR A 35 23.95 36.32 -1.10
N ALA A 36 23.57 35.05 -1.03
CA ALA A 36 24.44 33.96 -0.61
C ALA A 36 25.43 33.54 -1.71
N ASP A 37 26.57 33.03 -1.27
CA ASP A 37 27.63 32.51 -2.14
C ASP A 37 27.39 31.08 -2.59
N SER A 38 26.61 30.33 -1.82
CA SER A 38 26.28 28.94 -2.10
C SER A 38 24.84 28.59 -1.62
N ALA A 39 24.18 27.70 -2.34
CA ALA A 39 22.86 27.23 -2.02
C ALA A 39 22.78 25.72 -2.21
N LEU A 40 22.14 25.01 -1.26
CA LEU A 40 21.89 23.57 -1.30
C LEU A 40 20.41 23.30 -1.07
N MET A 41 19.78 22.63 -2.00
CA MET A 41 18.39 22.19 -1.83
C MET A 41 18.33 20.91 -0.99
N ASN A 42 17.38 20.85 -0.06
CA ASN A 42 17.14 19.64 0.72
C ASN A 42 16.77 18.47 -0.18
N PRO A 43 17.26 17.24 0.07
CA PRO A 43 16.99 16.08 -0.79
C PRO A 43 15.52 15.63 -0.85
N SER A 44 14.70 15.99 0.14
CA SER A 44 13.32 15.49 0.23
C SER A 44 12.23 16.55 0.26
N SER A 45 12.57 17.80 0.65
CA SER A 45 11.60 18.87 0.91
C SER A 45 12.01 20.19 0.26
N LYS A 46 11.07 21.14 0.18
CA LYS A 46 11.32 22.50 -0.34
C LYS A 46 12.00 23.41 0.70
N VAL A 47 13.09 22.92 1.23
CA VAL A 47 13.96 23.63 2.16
C VAL A 47 15.30 23.89 1.48
N VAL A 48 15.81 25.12 1.57
CA VAL A 48 17.09 25.51 1.01
C VAL A 48 18.03 25.97 2.11
N ALA A 49 19.28 25.50 2.06
CA ALA A 49 20.37 25.99 2.88
C ALA A 49 21.20 26.98 2.08
N LEU A 50 21.49 28.13 2.67
CA LEU A 50 22.25 29.24 2.08
C LEU A 50 23.51 29.51 2.91
N LYS A 51 24.62 29.77 2.23
CA LYS A 51 25.92 30.13 2.83
C LYS A 51 26.44 31.41 2.23
N ALA A 52 26.84 32.35 3.08
CA ALA A 52 27.47 33.61 2.66
C ALA A 52 28.70 33.88 3.51
N ALA A 53 29.80 34.28 2.88
CA ALA A 53 31.00 34.75 3.55
C ALA A 53 30.74 36.06 4.29
N ILE A 54 31.24 36.19 5.51
CA ILE A 54 31.15 37.43 6.29
C ILE A 54 32.34 38.29 5.94
N PRO A 55 32.14 39.49 5.35
CA PRO A 55 33.22 40.33 4.93
C PRO A 55 34.05 40.83 6.13
N ASN A 56 35.36 41.02 5.91
CA ASN A 56 36.29 41.58 6.88
C ASN A 56 36.49 40.78 8.18
N THR A 57 36.27 39.49 8.16
CA THR A 57 36.60 38.59 9.28
C THR A 57 37.96 37.93 9.07
N ASN A 58 38.74 37.80 10.15
CA ASN A 58 40.03 37.09 10.13
C ASN A 58 40.10 36.19 11.41
N PRO A 59 40.02 34.86 11.29
CA PRO A 59 39.87 34.09 10.06
C PRO A 59 38.52 34.34 9.36
N MET A 60 38.44 33.99 8.05
CA MET A 60 37.22 34.11 7.26
C MET A 60 36.12 33.25 7.87
N GLN A 61 34.93 33.81 8.02
CA GLN A 61 33.77 33.17 8.64
C GLN A 61 32.60 33.10 7.65
N ASP A 62 31.76 32.15 7.81
CA ASP A 62 30.56 31.98 6.99
C ASP A 62 29.28 32.10 7.83
N HIS A 63 28.29 32.76 7.27
CA HIS A 63 26.93 32.79 7.80
C HIS A 63 26.07 31.77 7.07
N LEU A 64 25.48 30.85 7.84
CA LEU A 64 24.63 29.76 7.34
C LEU A 64 23.18 30.05 7.68
N GLN A 65 22.28 29.80 6.73
CA GLN A 65 20.83 29.96 6.92
C GLN A 65 20.08 28.83 6.27
N ILE A 66 19.00 28.40 6.91
CA ILE A 66 18.07 27.39 6.38
C ILE A 66 16.69 28.02 6.26
N PHE A 67 16.10 27.96 5.06
CA PHE A 67 14.80 28.54 4.73
C PHE A 67 13.83 27.48 4.24
N ASN A 68 12.57 27.56 4.69
CA ASN A 68 11.46 26.87 4.08
C ASN A 68 10.88 27.76 2.97
N ILE A 69 10.91 27.28 1.74
CA ILE A 69 10.51 28.03 0.54
C ILE A 69 9.00 28.23 0.50
N ASP A 70 8.22 27.18 0.82
CA ASP A 70 6.76 27.23 0.77
C ASP A 70 6.18 28.11 1.90
N ALA A 71 6.69 27.95 3.11
CA ALA A 71 6.29 28.77 4.26
C ALA A 71 6.90 30.18 4.23
N LYS A 72 7.89 30.46 3.37
CA LYS A 72 8.65 31.72 3.28
C LYS A 72 9.25 32.14 4.62
N THR A 73 9.67 31.18 5.43
CA THR A 73 10.22 31.42 6.76
C THR A 73 11.64 30.93 6.89
N LYS A 74 12.42 31.65 7.68
CA LYS A 74 13.75 31.19 8.11
C LYS A 74 13.58 30.19 9.24
N ILE A 75 14.11 28.97 9.05
CA ILE A 75 14.07 27.90 10.05
C ILE A 75 15.17 28.12 11.08
N LYS A 76 16.42 28.31 10.58
CA LYS A 76 17.63 28.44 11.40
C LYS A 76 18.65 29.36 10.77
N SER A 77 19.55 29.88 11.60
CA SER A 77 20.77 30.52 11.14
C SER A 77 21.87 30.29 12.16
N PHE A 78 23.13 30.24 11.67
CA PHE A 78 24.31 30.07 12.49
C PHE A 78 25.50 30.76 11.82
N GLN A 79 26.35 31.41 12.63
CA GLN A 79 27.60 32.01 12.18
C GLN A 79 28.74 31.04 12.54
N MET A 80 29.33 30.44 11.51
CA MET A 80 30.49 29.55 11.69
C MET A 80 31.72 30.37 12.09
N PRO A 81 32.51 29.90 13.06
CA PRO A 81 33.73 30.57 13.50
C PRO A 81 34.87 30.48 12.47
N GLU A 82 34.74 29.61 11.48
CA GLU A 82 35.69 29.40 10.39
C GLU A 82 34.99 29.17 9.05
N GLN A 83 35.73 29.28 7.94
CA GLN A 83 35.17 29.10 6.62
C GLN A 83 34.76 27.65 6.34
N VAL A 84 33.56 27.46 5.80
CA VAL A 84 33.07 26.18 5.32
C VAL A 84 33.51 25.96 3.88
N LEU A 85 34.48 25.06 3.69
CA LEU A 85 35.08 24.78 2.39
C LEU A 85 34.20 23.89 1.51
N PHE A 86 33.46 22.98 2.16
CA PHE A 86 32.52 22.07 1.50
C PHE A 86 31.34 21.81 2.44
N TRP A 87 30.16 21.69 1.87
CA TRP A 87 28.96 21.32 2.62
C TRP A 87 27.98 20.56 1.76
N LYS A 88 27.17 19.73 2.42
CA LYS A 88 26.23 18.84 1.76
C LYS A 88 25.13 18.38 2.71
N TRP A 89 23.94 18.16 2.19
CA TRP A 89 22.93 17.40 2.92
C TRP A 89 23.35 15.92 3.01
N VAL A 90 23.49 15.42 4.22
CA VAL A 90 23.87 14.02 4.50
C VAL A 90 22.62 13.15 4.62
N THR A 91 21.59 13.70 5.27
CA THR A 91 20.25 13.15 5.37
C THR A 91 19.24 14.28 5.13
N PRO A 92 17.92 14.00 5.01
CA PRO A 92 16.91 15.06 4.92
C PRO A 92 16.88 16.04 6.10
N THR A 93 17.46 15.66 7.24
CA THR A 93 17.47 16.47 8.47
C THR A 93 18.86 16.89 8.93
N LEU A 94 19.94 16.48 8.24
CA LEU A 94 21.32 16.70 8.67
C LEU A 94 22.18 17.26 7.55
N ILE A 95 22.88 18.37 7.83
CA ILE A 95 23.91 18.94 6.94
C ILE A 95 25.28 18.60 7.48
N GLY A 96 26.17 18.11 6.61
CA GLY A 96 27.60 17.99 6.87
C GLY A 96 28.33 19.28 6.42
N LEU A 97 29.15 19.85 7.30
CA LEU A 97 29.96 21.03 7.08
C LEU A 97 31.44 20.66 7.20
N VAL A 98 32.23 20.96 6.21
CA VAL A 98 33.68 20.67 6.21
C VAL A 98 34.45 21.98 6.19
N THR A 99 35.25 22.21 7.23
CA THR A 99 36.15 23.34 7.36
C THR A 99 37.58 22.94 7.01
N ALA A 100 38.54 23.82 7.19
CA ALA A 100 39.96 23.51 7.01
C ALA A 100 40.45 22.44 8.01
N THR A 101 39.88 22.41 9.21
CA THR A 101 40.40 21.64 10.34
C THR A 101 39.51 20.43 10.69
N ALA A 102 38.20 20.55 10.52
CA ALA A 102 37.24 19.58 11.05
C ALA A 102 35.99 19.42 10.18
N VAL A 103 35.18 18.42 10.53
CA VAL A 103 33.85 18.18 10.00
C VAL A 103 32.83 18.39 11.12
N TYR A 104 31.76 19.12 10.79
CA TYR A 104 30.65 19.39 11.69
C TYR A 104 29.36 18.82 11.14
N HIS A 105 28.45 18.43 12.02
CA HIS A 105 27.08 18.07 11.69
C HIS A 105 26.11 19.12 12.22
N TRP A 106 25.22 19.59 11.37
CA TRP A 106 24.20 20.54 11.75
C TRP A 106 22.80 19.96 11.50
N SER A 107 22.11 19.65 12.59
CA SER A 107 20.74 19.12 12.52
C SER A 107 19.75 20.23 12.19
N MET A 108 18.78 19.94 11.34
CA MET A 108 17.66 20.82 11.05
C MET A 108 16.62 20.81 12.18
N GLU A 109 16.63 19.81 13.03
CA GLU A 109 15.67 19.61 14.13
C GLU A 109 16.08 20.41 15.38
N GLY A 110 15.07 20.92 16.09
CA GLY A 110 15.26 21.65 17.34
C GLY A 110 16.08 22.94 17.18
N ALA A 111 16.59 23.49 18.27
CA ALA A 111 17.43 24.72 18.32
C ALA A 111 18.92 24.40 18.40
N SER A 112 19.40 23.34 17.72
CA SER A 112 20.79 22.89 17.80
C SER A 112 21.72 23.71 16.90
N ASP A 113 22.93 23.97 17.39
CA ASP A 113 24.04 24.51 16.64
C ASP A 113 24.85 23.40 15.93
N PRO A 114 25.73 23.72 14.96
CA PRO A 114 26.64 22.74 14.39
C PRO A 114 27.53 22.10 15.45
N VAL A 115 27.58 20.77 15.48
CA VAL A 115 28.40 20.00 16.41
C VAL A 115 29.57 19.37 15.67
N LYS A 116 30.77 19.52 16.21
CA LYS A 116 31.98 18.89 15.66
C LYS A 116 31.86 17.37 15.69
N ALA A 117 31.97 16.76 14.52
CA ALA A 117 31.92 15.29 14.36
C ALA A 117 33.32 14.67 14.51
N PHE A 118 34.33 15.20 13.80
CA PHE A 118 35.72 14.74 13.86
C PHE A 118 36.71 15.75 13.25
N ASP A 119 37.99 15.61 13.57
CA ASP A 119 39.06 16.37 12.97
C ASP A 119 39.49 15.76 11.62
N ARG A 120 39.90 16.63 10.68
CA ARG A 120 40.46 16.16 9.41
C ARG A 120 41.86 15.58 9.63
N THR A 121 42.17 14.53 8.87
CA THR A 121 43.51 13.93 8.85
C THR A 121 44.47 14.71 7.96
N ALA A 122 45.77 14.66 8.26
CA ALA A 122 46.80 15.39 7.55
C ALA A 122 46.88 15.11 6.04
N ASN A 123 46.47 13.87 5.59
CA ASN A 123 46.45 13.53 4.17
C ASN A 123 45.43 14.36 3.36
N LEU A 124 44.50 15.03 4.01
CA LEU A 124 43.52 15.91 3.38
C LEU A 124 43.88 17.40 3.48
N GLU A 125 44.98 17.75 4.12
CA GLU A 125 45.45 19.13 4.18
C GLU A 125 45.76 19.65 2.79
N GLY A 126 45.27 20.85 2.47
CA GLY A 126 45.43 21.47 1.14
C GLY A 126 44.62 20.78 0.01
N ASN A 127 43.85 19.75 0.29
CA ASN A 127 43.01 19.13 -0.72
C ASN A 127 41.70 19.90 -0.94
N GLN A 128 41.28 19.94 -2.20
CA GLN A 128 39.91 20.31 -2.54
C GLN A 128 38.97 19.20 -2.15
N ILE A 129 38.10 19.45 -1.19
CA ILE A 129 37.08 18.48 -0.78
C ILE A 129 35.99 18.37 -1.86
N ILE A 130 35.71 17.15 -2.31
CA ILE A 130 34.78 16.90 -3.39
C ILE A 130 33.57 16.05 -2.95
N ASN A 131 33.67 15.36 -1.85
CA ASN A 131 32.55 14.56 -1.35
C ASN A 131 32.64 14.30 0.17
N TYR A 132 31.48 14.24 0.79
CA TYR A 132 31.29 13.81 2.16
C TYR A 132 30.06 12.92 2.23
N ARG A 133 30.13 11.76 2.87
CA ARG A 133 29.02 10.83 3.06
C ARG A 133 29.06 10.21 4.44
N VAL A 134 27.87 9.78 4.90
CA VAL A 134 27.68 9.01 6.13
C VAL A 134 26.99 7.71 5.77
N SER A 135 27.34 6.63 6.46
CA SER A 135 26.69 5.33 6.27
C SER A 135 25.21 5.38 6.67
N PRO A 136 24.34 4.53 6.12
CA PRO A 136 22.91 4.54 6.44
C PRO A 136 22.60 4.39 7.93
N ASP A 137 23.46 3.67 8.68
CA ASP A 137 23.35 3.48 10.13
C ASP A 137 24.00 4.59 10.96
N MET A 138 24.53 5.63 10.30
CA MET A 138 25.22 6.78 10.93
C MET A 138 26.50 6.43 11.72
N LYS A 139 27.06 5.23 11.57
CA LYS A 139 28.23 4.76 12.33
C LYS A 139 29.55 5.07 11.64
N TRP A 140 29.54 5.37 10.37
CA TRP A 140 30.73 5.65 9.57
C TRP A 140 30.56 6.91 8.74
N CYS A 141 31.65 7.69 8.66
CA CYS A 141 31.74 8.87 7.81
C CYS A 141 32.90 8.73 6.84
N VAL A 142 32.75 9.22 5.61
CA VAL A 142 33.83 9.26 4.62
C VAL A 142 33.95 10.65 4.03
N LEU A 143 35.18 11.20 4.05
CA LEU A 143 35.53 12.47 3.46
C LEU A 143 36.53 12.22 2.34
N VAL A 144 36.28 12.78 1.14
CA VAL A 144 37.12 12.61 -0.04
C VAL A 144 37.60 13.99 -0.54
N GLY A 145 38.87 14.10 -0.78
CA GLY A 145 39.50 15.28 -1.36
C GLY A 145 40.47 14.92 -2.48
N ILE A 146 40.73 15.86 -3.33
CA ILE A 146 41.67 15.74 -4.45
C ILE A 146 42.69 16.87 -4.41
N THR A 147 43.87 16.56 -4.94
CA THR A 147 44.94 17.56 -5.14
C THR A 147 45.66 17.32 -6.46
N ALA A 148 46.36 18.33 -6.96
CA ALA A 148 47.18 18.18 -8.16
C ALA A 148 48.22 17.08 -7.99
N GLY A 149 48.65 16.49 -9.10
CA GLY A 149 49.69 15.48 -9.11
C GLY A 149 51.05 16.01 -8.68
N SER A 150 52.05 15.13 -8.71
CA SER A 150 53.44 15.55 -8.45
C SER A 150 53.91 16.60 -9.48
N PRO A 151 54.94 17.41 -9.18
CA PRO A 151 55.49 18.36 -10.13
C PRO A 151 55.90 17.76 -11.48
N GLU A 152 56.28 16.47 -11.48
CA GLU A 152 56.63 15.71 -12.69
C GLU A 152 55.42 15.30 -13.53
N ARG A 153 54.24 15.10 -12.88
CA ARG A 153 52.97 14.71 -13.51
C ARG A 153 51.81 15.49 -12.88
N PRO A 154 51.69 16.78 -13.10
CA PRO A 154 50.66 17.61 -12.46
C PRO A 154 49.24 17.27 -12.91
N GLN A 155 49.08 16.62 -14.09
CA GLN A 155 47.80 16.22 -14.64
C GLN A 155 47.23 14.96 -13.91
N LEU A 156 48.09 14.16 -13.27
CA LEU A 156 47.67 12.99 -12.52
C LEU A 156 47.15 13.40 -11.13
N VAL A 157 45.88 13.71 -11.07
CA VAL A 157 45.19 14.12 -9.83
C VAL A 157 45.33 13.02 -8.77
N LYS A 158 45.73 13.41 -7.56
CA LYS A 158 45.77 12.51 -6.39
C LYS A 158 44.47 12.60 -5.64
N GLY A 159 43.91 11.44 -5.26
CA GLY A 159 42.73 11.33 -4.41
C GLY A 159 43.11 10.87 -3.00
N ASN A 160 42.61 11.55 -2.01
CA ASN A 160 42.77 11.21 -0.60
C ASN A 160 41.43 11.05 0.08
N MET A 161 41.36 10.13 1.03
CA MET A 161 40.14 9.78 1.75
C MET A 161 40.43 9.64 3.22
N GLN A 162 39.48 10.09 4.04
CA GLN A 162 39.43 9.81 5.47
C GLN A 162 38.18 9.01 5.78
N LEU A 163 38.36 7.84 6.36
CA LEU A 163 37.27 7.03 6.89
C LEU A 163 37.23 7.16 8.41
N PHE A 164 36.12 7.61 8.97
CA PHE A 164 35.94 7.84 10.40
C PHE A 164 34.88 6.88 10.98
N SER A 165 35.23 6.18 12.05
CA SER A 165 34.29 5.40 12.85
C SER A 165 33.73 6.24 13.99
N VAL A 166 32.43 6.44 14.02
CA VAL A 166 31.74 7.23 15.05
C VAL A 166 31.77 6.49 16.40
N GLU A 167 31.64 5.17 16.41
CA GLU A 167 31.68 4.36 17.63
C GLU A 167 33.08 4.31 18.25
N GLN A 168 34.10 4.08 17.42
CA GLN A 168 35.48 3.97 17.89
C GLN A 168 36.19 5.33 18.02
N LYS A 169 35.56 6.41 17.52
CA LYS A 169 36.15 7.76 17.43
C LYS A 169 37.54 7.76 16.79
N ARG A 170 37.73 6.95 15.77
CA ARG A 170 39.01 6.72 15.11
C ARG A 170 38.91 7.00 13.61
N SER A 171 39.94 7.71 13.09
CA SER A 171 40.11 8.00 11.67
C SER A 171 41.14 7.07 11.04
N GLN A 172 40.89 6.71 9.78
CA GLN A 172 41.83 6.01 8.92
C GLN A 172 42.06 6.85 7.66
N ALA A 173 43.32 7.20 7.37
CA ALA A 173 43.72 7.89 6.16
C ALA A 173 43.97 6.86 5.05
N LEU A 174 43.36 7.06 3.91
CA LEU A 174 43.43 6.18 2.73
C LEU A 174 43.60 7.02 1.45
N GLU A 175 44.00 6.35 0.37
CA GLU A 175 43.99 6.96 -0.97
C GLU A 175 42.72 6.55 -1.70
N ALA A 176 41.93 7.50 -2.18
CA ALA A 176 40.77 7.26 -3.03
C ALA A 176 40.33 8.58 -3.71
N HIS A 177 39.74 8.46 -4.89
CA HIS A 177 39.19 9.56 -5.67
C HIS A 177 37.66 9.66 -5.51
N ALA A 178 36.98 8.56 -5.25
CA ALA A 178 35.55 8.50 -5.04
C ALA A 178 35.21 7.35 -4.08
N ALA A 179 34.18 7.54 -3.27
CA ALA A 179 33.72 6.55 -2.30
C ALA A 179 32.19 6.59 -2.11
N SER A 180 31.63 5.46 -1.73
CA SER A 180 30.22 5.32 -1.34
C SER A 180 30.05 4.22 -0.30
N PHE A 181 28.97 4.33 0.48
CA PHE A 181 28.54 3.25 1.38
C PHE A 181 27.48 2.40 0.70
N ALA A 182 27.41 1.14 1.11
CA ALA A 182 26.40 0.16 0.70
C ALA A 182 26.17 -0.86 1.80
N GLN A 183 25.17 -1.72 1.61
CA GLN A 183 24.93 -2.88 2.45
C GLN A 183 24.90 -4.16 1.61
N VAL A 184 25.54 -5.20 2.10
CA VAL A 184 25.51 -6.54 1.51
C VAL A 184 25.11 -7.52 2.61
N ASN A 185 23.96 -8.16 2.45
CA ASN A 185 23.42 -9.13 3.43
C ASN A 185 23.42 -8.60 4.86
N GLY A 186 23.04 -7.33 5.05
CA GLY A 186 23.01 -6.68 6.37
C GLY A 186 24.37 -6.20 6.89
N THR A 187 25.46 -6.44 6.15
CA THR A 187 26.80 -5.94 6.51
C THR A 187 27.06 -4.62 5.79
N ASN A 188 27.46 -3.59 6.54
CA ASN A 188 27.90 -2.34 5.95
C ASN A 188 29.21 -2.53 5.22
N VAL A 189 29.29 -2.01 4.01
CA VAL A 189 30.51 -2.00 3.20
C VAL A 189 30.81 -0.59 2.71
N ILE A 190 32.08 -0.27 2.57
CA ILE A 190 32.53 0.91 1.84
C ILE A 190 33.09 0.48 0.50
N THR A 191 32.65 1.18 -0.55
CA THR A 191 33.21 1.04 -1.90
C THR A 191 34.00 2.29 -2.21
N PHE A 192 35.19 2.15 -2.77
CA PHE A 192 36.02 3.28 -3.19
C PHE A 192 36.90 2.97 -4.37
N ALA A 193 37.17 3.98 -5.18
CA ALA A 193 37.98 3.89 -6.39
C ALA A 193 39.29 4.66 -6.22
N THR A 194 40.38 3.99 -6.57
CA THR A 194 41.74 4.54 -6.51
C THR A 194 42.36 4.65 -7.91
N LYS A 195 43.20 5.64 -8.11
CA LYS A 195 44.08 5.72 -9.25
C LYS A 195 45.44 6.26 -8.77
N THR A 196 46.40 5.38 -8.64
CA THR A 196 47.70 5.67 -8.00
C THR A 196 48.85 5.12 -8.80
N VAL A 197 50.04 5.62 -8.57
CA VAL A 197 51.26 5.09 -9.15
C VAL A 197 51.91 4.14 -8.15
N VAL A 198 51.99 2.86 -8.49
CA VAL A 198 52.63 1.82 -7.67
C VAL A 198 53.84 1.31 -8.44
N ALA A 199 55.04 1.38 -7.87
CA ALA A 199 56.30 0.97 -8.51
C ALA A 199 56.52 1.53 -9.93
N GLY A 200 56.13 2.82 -10.15
CA GLY A 200 56.25 3.51 -11.43
C GLY A 200 55.14 3.20 -12.45
N GLN A 201 54.26 2.27 -12.16
CA GLN A 201 53.12 1.93 -13.01
C GLN A 201 51.83 2.54 -12.48
N LEU A 202 51.00 3.10 -13.36
CA LEU A 202 49.70 3.63 -13.05
C LEU A 202 48.72 2.46 -12.85
N THR A 203 48.15 2.36 -11.65
CA THR A 203 47.15 1.33 -11.31
C THR A 203 45.84 2.01 -10.91
N SER A 204 44.74 1.46 -11.36
CA SER A 204 43.40 1.94 -11.01
C SER A 204 42.57 0.78 -10.51
N LYS A 205 42.04 0.90 -9.30
CA LYS A 205 41.32 -0.20 -8.65
C LYS A 205 40.03 0.25 -8.00
N LEU A 206 39.04 -0.59 -8.07
CA LEU A 206 37.83 -0.55 -7.24
C LEU A 206 38.03 -1.47 -6.03
N HIS A 207 37.68 -0.98 -4.86
CA HIS A 207 37.70 -1.75 -3.61
C HIS A 207 36.28 -1.83 -3.03
N VAL A 208 35.91 -2.98 -2.50
CA VAL A 208 34.70 -3.22 -1.70
C VAL A 208 35.15 -3.83 -0.38
N VAL A 209 34.99 -3.10 0.72
CA VAL A 209 35.57 -3.44 2.01
C VAL A 209 34.48 -3.47 3.08
N PRO A 210 34.34 -4.56 3.87
CA PRO A 210 33.40 -4.60 4.97
C PRO A 210 33.79 -3.66 6.09
N LEU A 211 32.79 -3.03 6.71
CA LEU A 211 32.94 -2.11 7.85
C LEU A 211 32.44 -2.78 9.12
N GLY A 212 33.30 -3.57 9.74
CA GLY A 212 32.93 -4.33 10.95
C GLY A 212 32.07 -5.57 10.66
N GLY A 213 32.29 -6.63 11.40
CA GLY A 213 31.50 -7.87 11.30
C GLY A 213 32.12 -8.96 10.43
N ALA A 214 31.77 -10.20 10.76
CA ALA A 214 32.10 -11.39 10.00
C ALA A 214 31.01 -11.64 8.94
N GLY A 215 31.39 -12.01 7.73
CA GLY A 215 30.43 -12.45 6.71
C GLY A 215 30.66 -11.93 5.28
N PHE A 216 31.40 -10.86 5.10
CA PHE A 216 31.79 -10.37 3.78
C PHE A 216 33.32 -10.27 3.67
N THR A 217 33.89 -10.84 2.62
CA THR A 217 35.34 -10.75 2.36
C THR A 217 35.64 -9.55 1.47
N LYS A 218 36.73 -8.82 1.77
CA LYS A 218 37.22 -7.74 0.92
C LYS A 218 37.33 -8.18 -0.54
N LYS A 219 36.77 -7.38 -1.45
CA LYS A 219 36.87 -7.55 -2.91
C LYS A 219 37.60 -6.40 -3.54
N GLN A 220 38.24 -6.65 -4.66
CA GLN A 220 38.86 -5.63 -5.49
C GLN A 220 38.80 -6.02 -6.96
N ALA A 221 38.78 -5.02 -7.83
CA ALA A 221 38.81 -5.19 -9.28
C ALA A 221 39.61 -4.05 -9.92
N ASP A 222 40.14 -4.28 -11.11
CA ASP A 222 40.86 -3.28 -11.87
C ASP A 222 39.87 -2.38 -12.64
N LEU A 223 40.16 -1.09 -12.68
CA LEU A 223 39.46 -0.10 -13.51
C LEU A 223 40.30 0.17 -14.76
N PHE A 224 39.86 -0.36 -15.88
CA PHE A 224 40.60 -0.25 -17.14
C PHE A 224 40.27 1.05 -17.88
N PHE A 225 41.13 2.05 -17.74
CA PHE A 225 41.05 3.30 -18.51
C PHE A 225 41.63 3.09 -19.92
N PRO A 226 40.90 3.48 -20.98
CA PRO A 226 41.44 3.53 -22.32
C PRO A 226 42.63 4.49 -22.39
N GLN A 227 43.58 4.27 -23.32
CA GLN A 227 44.77 5.09 -23.42
C GLN A 227 44.48 6.58 -23.66
N GLU A 228 43.45 6.89 -24.41
CA GLU A 228 42.97 8.26 -24.66
C GLU A 228 42.41 8.96 -23.40
N PHE A 229 42.11 8.20 -22.34
CA PHE A 229 41.65 8.70 -21.03
C PHE A 229 42.65 8.39 -19.91
N ALA A 230 43.93 8.30 -20.23
CA ALA A 230 44.97 7.97 -19.26
C ALA A 230 45.04 8.94 -18.08
N ASP A 231 44.75 10.22 -18.30
CA ASP A 231 44.73 11.25 -17.27
C ASP A 231 43.38 11.45 -16.58
N ASP A 232 42.34 10.74 -17.03
CA ASP A 232 41.01 10.77 -16.40
C ASP A 232 41.02 10.08 -15.03
N PHE A 233 40.13 10.46 -14.15
CA PHE A 233 40.04 9.91 -12.80
C PHE A 233 38.60 9.84 -12.30
N PRO A 234 38.28 8.93 -11.34
CA PRO A 234 36.96 8.85 -10.74
C PRO A 234 36.63 10.15 -9.98
N VAL A 235 35.45 10.70 -10.20
CA VAL A 235 34.94 11.89 -9.48
C VAL A 235 33.73 11.60 -8.64
N SER A 236 33.02 10.55 -8.93
CA SER A 236 31.82 10.19 -8.20
C SER A 236 31.59 8.68 -8.23
N MET A 237 30.91 8.20 -7.19
CA MET A 237 30.50 6.82 -7.05
C MET A 237 29.08 6.76 -6.50
N GLN A 238 28.23 5.97 -7.13
CA GLN A 238 26.89 5.66 -6.66
C GLN A 238 26.72 4.15 -6.55
N VAL A 239 25.83 3.70 -5.66
CA VAL A 239 25.50 2.28 -5.51
C VAL A 239 23.99 2.14 -5.66
N SER A 240 23.58 1.16 -6.43
CA SER A 240 22.17 0.81 -6.58
C SER A 240 21.81 -0.29 -5.59
N ASP A 241 20.93 -0.01 -4.67
CA ASP A 241 20.39 -1.02 -3.75
C ASP A 241 19.51 -2.04 -4.49
N LYS A 242 18.77 -1.57 -5.51
CA LYS A 242 17.89 -2.42 -6.33
C LYS A 242 18.66 -3.55 -7.05
N TYR A 243 19.76 -3.20 -7.71
CA TYR A 243 20.52 -4.17 -8.53
C TYR A 243 21.76 -4.71 -7.83
N GLY A 244 22.20 -4.09 -6.75
CA GLY A 244 23.50 -4.35 -6.15
C GLY A 244 24.64 -4.02 -7.09
N LEU A 245 24.57 -2.87 -7.78
CA LEU A 245 25.58 -2.42 -8.76
C LEU A 245 26.27 -1.16 -8.26
N ILE A 246 27.59 -1.09 -8.51
CA ILE A 246 28.42 0.07 -8.27
C ILE A 246 28.61 0.83 -9.58
N TYR A 247 28.31 2.13 -9.58
CA TYR A 247 28.55 3.05 -10.68
C TYR A 247 29.74 3.94 -10.34
N VAL A 248 30.82 3.83 -11.06
CA VAL A 248 31.99 4.71 -10.96
C VAL A 248 31.99 5.66 -12.14
N VAL A 249 31.86 6.95 -11.86
CA VAL A 249 31.80 8.00 -12.88
C VAL A 249 33.10 8.80 -12.84
N THR A 250 33.70 9.03 -14.01
CA THR A 250 34.95 9.76 -14.13
C THR A 250 34.74 11.22 -14.57
N LYS A 251 35.77 12.03 -14.42
CA LYS A 251 35.76 13.46 -14.80
C LYS A 251 35.40 13.66 -16.27
N LEU A 252 35.96 12.85 -17.17
CA LEU A 252 35.76 12.97 -18.61
C LEU A 252 34.57 12.17 -19.15
N GLY A 253 33.74 11.68 -18.28
CA GLY A 253 32.44 11.07 -18.63
C GLY A 253 32.46 9.57 -18.90
N LEU A 254 33.48 8.85 -18.45
CA LEU A 254 33.43 7.38 -18.43
C LEU A 254 32.55 6.89 -17.28
N LEU A 255 31.78 5.86 -17.55
CA LEU A 255 31.03 5.08 -16.58
C LEU A 255 31.58 3.65 -16.54
N PHE A 256 31.88 3.17 -15.33
CA PHE A 256 32.19 1.78 -15.05
C PHE A 256 31.09 1.23 -14.13
N VAL A 257 30.59 0.05 -14.45
CA VAL A 257 29.57 -0.65 -13.68
C VAL A 257 30.14 -1.97 -13.18
N TYR A 258 30.09 -2.19 -11.88
CA TYR A 258 30.56 -3.39 -11.21
C TYR A 258 29.48 -4.00 -10.32
N ASP A 259 29.52 -5.30 -10.17
CA ASP A 259 28.73 -6.00 -9.17
C ASP A 259 29.25 -5.75 -7.74
N LEU A 260 28.36 -5.40 -6.83
CA LEU A 260 28.72 -5.05 -5.45
C LEU A 260 29.25 -6.25 -4.64
N GLU A 261 28.69 -7.44 -4.86
CA GLU A 261 29.05 -8.63 -4.07
C GLU A 261 30.35 -9.28 -4.52
N THR A 262 30.60 -9.28 -5.82
CA THR A 262 31.75 -10.00 -6.41
C THR A 262 32.86 -9.07 -6.91
N ALA A 263 32.57 -7.76 -7.03
CA ALA A 263 33.38 -6.78 -7.73
C ALA A 263 33.65 -7.13 -9.21
N THR A 264 32.78 -7.93 -9.83
CA THR A 264 32.90 -8.29 -11.26
C THR A 264 32.49 -7.12 -12.15
N ALA A 265 33.28 -6.83 -13.19
CA ALA A 265 32.95 -5.80 -14.17
C ALA A 265 31.71 -6.21 -14.98
N VAL A 266 30.71 -5.35 -15.04
CA VAL A 266 29.45 -5.56 -15.78
C VAL A 266 29.42 -4.76 -17.06
N TYR A 267 29.78 -3.46 -17.00
CA TYR A 267 29.65 -2.57 -18.15
C TYR A 267 30.64 -1.42 -18.08
N ARG A 268 31.04 -0.92 -19.23
CA ARG A 268 31.86 0.29 -19.36
C ARG A 268 31.47 1.04 -20.62
N ASN A 269 31.24 2.34 -20.50
CA ASN A 269 30.98 3.20 -21.65
C ASN A 269 31.26 4.67 -21.32
N ARG A 270 31.39 5.51 -22.33
CA ARG A 270 31.40 6.95 -22.18
C ARG A 270 29.98 7.49 -22.26
N ILE A 271 29.51 8.12 -21.19
CA ILE A 271 28.12 8.64 -21.07
C ILE A 271 28.01 10.14 -21.38
N SER A 272 29.12 10.86 -21.38
CA SER A 272 29.15 12.28 -21.70
C SER A 272 30.41 12.65 -22.48
N PRO A 273 30.30 13.44 -23.56
CA PRO A 273 31.47 14.03 -24.23
C PRO A 273 32.11 15.17 -23.43
N ASP A 274 31.36 15.77 -22.51
CA ASP A 274 31.77 16.88 -21.67
C ASP A 274 32.02 16.41 -20.23
N PRO A 275 32.92 17.08 -19.50
CA PRO A 275 33.24 16.76 -18.11
C PRO A 275 31.99 16.74 -17.22
N ILE A 276 31.90 15.74 -16.35
CA ILE A 276 30.85 15.59 -15.36
C ILE A 276 31.25 16.28 -14.08
N PHE A 277 30.32 17.05 -13.49
CA PHE A 277 30.58 17.78 -12.25
C PHE A 277 30.08 17.06 -11.02
N LEU A 278 28.88 16.51 -11.10
CA LEU A 278 28.23 15.87 -9.96
C LEU A 278 27.25 14.79 -10.41
N THR A 279 26.97 13.89 -9.50
CA THR A 279 25.97 12.85 -9.67
C THR A 279 25.08 12.76 -8.43
N ALA A 280 23.87 12.26 -8.62
CA ALA A 280 22.96 11.93 -7.53
C ALA A 280 22.27 10.59 -7.81
N ALA A 281 22.07 9.77 -6.79
CA ALA A 281 21.36 8.52 -6.92
C ALA A 281 19.90 8.73 -7.35
N SER A 282 19.36 7.80 -8.12
CA SER A 282 17.94 7.70 -8.43
C SER A 282 17.40 6.40 -7.86
N ASP A 283 16.78 6.49 -6.69
CA ASP A 283 16.22 5.31 -6.00
C ASP A 283 15.05 4.72 -6.79
N ALA A 284 14.28 5.57 -7.46
CA ALA A 284 13.15 5.15 -8.29
C ALA A 284 13.57 4.23 -9.45
N THR A 285 14.72 4.51 -10.09
CA THR A 285 15.19 3.74 -11.25
C THR A 285 16.29 2.74 -10.91
N GLY A 286 16.90 2.87 -9.72
CA GLY A 286 18.12 2.14 -9.36
C GLY A 286 19.36 2.55 -10.16
N GLY A 287 19.29 3.70 -10.82
CA GLY A 287 20.37 4.34 -11.55
C GLY A 287 20.89 5.61 -10.87
N PHE A 288 21.35 6.57 -11.67
CA PHE A 288 21.80 7.86 -11.15
C PHE A 288 21.65 8.97 -12.18
N TYR A 289 21.51 10.20 -11.69
CA TYR A 289 21.62 11.42 -12.48
C TYR A 289 23.06 11.92 -12.51
N ALA A 290 23.46 12.49 -13.63
CA ALA A 290 24.74 13.21 -13.78
C ALA A 290 24.52 14.57 -14.45
N ILE A 291 25.28 15.57 -14.04
CA ILE A 291 25.28 16.89 -14.66
C ILE A 291 26.66 17.18 -15.23
N ASN A 292 26.72 17.47 -16.52
CA ASN A 292 27.97 17.81 -17.21
C ASN A 292 28.21 19.33 -17.28
N ARG A 293 29.36 19.70 -17.83
CA ARG A 293 29.82 21.10 -17.94
C ARG A 293 28.87 22.00 -18.75
N ARG A 294 28.09 21.42 -19.69
CA ARG A 294 27.10 22.19 -20.47
C ARG A 294 25.78 22.37 -19.74
N GLY A 295 25.66 21.85 -18.53
CA GLY A 295 24.39 21.85 -17.77
C GLY A 295 23.38 20.83 -18.24
N GLN A 296 23.79 19.84 -19.04
CA GLN A 296 22.91 18.75 -19.44
C GLN A 296 22.74 17.79 -18.27
N VAL A 297 21.49 17.42 -18.01
CA VAL A 297 21.12 16.43 -17.00
C VAL A 297 20.95 15.09 -17.69
N LEU A 298 21.80 14.15 -17.32
CA LEU A 298 21.82 12.79 -17.85
C LEU A 298 21.21 11.84 -16.81
N LEU A 299 20.40 10.88 -17.24
CA LEU A 299 19.93 9.79 -16.41
C LEU A 299 20.47 8.48 -16.95
N ALA A 300 21.30 7.81 -16.15
CA ALA A 300 21.79 6.48 -16.43
C ALA A 300 20.97 5.45 -15.66
N THR A 301 20.35 4.52 -16.36
CA THR A 301 19.51 3.47 -15.79
C THR A 301 19.87 2.10 -16.32
N VAL A 302 19.53 1.08 -15.58
CA VAL A 302 19.61 -0.31 -16.01
C VAL A 302 18.31 -0.68 -16.73
N ASN A 303 18.42 -1.36 -17.87
CA ASN A 303 17.26 -1.90 -18.55
C ASN A 303 16.94 -3.31 -18.01
N ASP A 304 15.82 -3.43 -17.29
CA ASP A 304 15.37 -4.65 -16.64
C ASP A 304 15.20 -5.84 -17.60
N GLN A 305 14.87 -5.58 -18.87
CA GLN A 305 14.65 -6.64 -19.87
C GLN A 305 15.95 -7.17 -20.48
N THR A 306 16.99 -6.33 -20.53
CA THR A 306 18.21 -6.66 -21.29
C THR A 306 19.41 -6.99 -20.42
N ILE A 307 19.43 -6.61 -19.13
CA ILE A 307 20.61 -6.82 -18.27
C ILE A 307 20.92 -8.31 -18.05
N VAL A 308 19.92 -9.14 -17.82
CA VAL A 308 20.12 -10.58 -17.58
C VAL A 308 20.61 -11.31 -18.84
N PRO A 309 19.98 -11.16 -20.04
CA PRO A 309 20.53 -11.69 -21.30
C PRO A 309 21.91 -11.15 -21.64
N PHE A 310 22.19 -9.87 -21.34
CA PHE A 310 23.50 -9.27 -21.57
C PHE A 310 24.59 -9.96 -20.74
N ILE A 311 24.37 -10.11 -19.43
CA ILE A 311 25.36 -10.72 -18.54
C ILE A 311 25.54 -12.20 -18.83
N SER A 312 24.45 -12.94 -19.06
CA SER A 312 24.53 -14.39 -19.36
C SER A 312 25.11 -14.67 -20.73
N GLY A 313 24.81 -13.85 -21.75
CA GLY A 313 25.26 -14.05 -23.12
C GLY A 313 26.59 -13.38 -23.45
N GLN A 314 26.71 -12.05 -23.28
CA GLN A 314 27.90 -11.29 -23.67
C GLN A 314 29.05 -11.42 -22.66
N LEU A 315 28.75 -11.46 -21.36
CA LEU A 315 29.77 -11.67 -20.33
C LEU A 315 29.99 -13.15 -20.00
N ASN A 316 29.17 -14.03 -20.55
CA ASN A 316 29.19 -15.48 -20.30
C ASN A 316 29.21 -15.83 -18.79
N ASN A 317 28.49 -15.07 -17.99
CA ASN A 317 28.44 -15.21 -16.53
C ASN A 317 27.00 -15.47 -16.04
N ALA A 318 26.61 -16.74 -16.11
CA ALA A 318 25.26 -17.15 -15.71
C ALA A 318 24.99 -16.99 -14.20
N GLU A 319 26.02 -17.14 -13.35
CA GLU A 319 25.87 -16.96 -11.89
C GLU A 319 25.59 -15.52 -11.54
N LEU A 320 26.33 -14.59 -12.12
CA LEU A 320 26.11 -13.16 -11.93
C LEU A 320 24.74 -12.72 -12.48
N ALA A 321 24.35 -13.19 -13.66
CA ALA A 321 23.05 -12.94 -14.26
C ALA A 321 21.92 -13.38 -13.32
N MET A 322 22.04 -14.56 -12.74
CA MET A 322 21.07 -15.12 -11.80
C MET A 322 21.06 -14.32 -10.48
N SER A 323 22.22 -13.94 -9.96
CA SER A 323 22.34 -13.16 -8.73
C SER A 323 21.66 -11.80 -8.87
N ILE A 324 21.90 -11.08 -9.97
CA ILE A 324 21.27 -9.78 -10.25
C ILE A 324 19.76 -9.94 -10.48
N ALA A 325 19.34 -10.99 -11.21
CA ALA A 325 17.92 -11.25 -11.42
C ALA A 325 17.16 -11.52 -10.10
N LYS A 326 17.78 -12.24 -9.18
CA LYS A 326 17.21 -12.47 -7.84
C LYS A 326 17.13 -11.19 -7.01
N ARG A 327 18.21 -10.40 -6.97
CA ARG A 327 18.28 -9.16 -6.18
C ARG A 327 17.26 -8.12 -6.64
N ALA A 328 17.16 -7.95 -7.95
CA ALA A 328 16.28 -6.96 -8.55
C ALA A 328 14.90 -7.50 -8.97
N ASN A 329 14.62 -8.77 -8.67
CA ASN A 329 13.35 -9.45 -9.04
C ASN A 329 13.03 -9.31 -10.54
N LEU A 330 14.02 -9.62 -11.43
CA LEU A 330 13.90 -9.43 -12.88
C LEU A 330 13.42 -10.70 -13.59
N ALA A 331 12.66 -10.51 -14.66
CA ALA A 331 12.38 -11.54 -15.64
C ALA A 331 13.63 -11.81 -16.52
N GLY A 332 13.67 -12.96 -17.20
CA GLY A 332 14.71 -13.31 -18.16
C GLY A 332 15.81 -14.25 -17.62
N ALA A 333 15.87 -14.52 -16.32
CA ALA A 333 16.66 -15.61 -15.76
C ALA A 333 15.88 -16.94 -15.71
N GLY A 334 14.62 -16.95 -16.18
CA GLY A 334 13.73 -18.10 -16.08
C GLY A 334 14.38 -19.39 -16.58
N ASP A 335 14.90 -19.41 -17.79
CA ASP A 335 15.53 -20.60 -18.38
C ASP A 335 16.76 -21.09 -17.58
N LEU A 336 17.54 -20.17 -17.02
CA LEU A 336 18.71 -20.52 -16.20
C LEU A 336 18.26 -21.10 -14.85
N VAL A 337 17.25 -20.52 -14.25
CA VAL A 337 16.66 -20.98 -12.99
C VAL A 337 15.99 -22.34 -13.18
N PHE A 338 15.25 -22.55 -14.29
CA PHE A 338 14.62 -23.83 -14.60
C PHE A 338 15.66 -24.94 -14.80
N ARG A 339 16.73 -24.69 -15.55
CA ARG A 339 17.81 -25.67 -15.76
C ARG A 339 18.48 -26.08 -14.44
N GLN A 340 18.77 -25.10 -13.57
CA GLN A 340 19.36 -25.37 -12.26
C GLN A 340 18.38 -26.14 -11.35
N PHE A 341 17.11 -25.79 -11.39
CA PHE A 341 16.06 -26.50 -10.65
C PHE A 341 15.97 -27.96 -11.10
N ASP A 342 15.92 -28.21 -12.42
CA ASP A 342 15.83 -29.56 -12.98
C ASP A 342 17.09 -30.40 -12.66
N GLN A 343 18.28 -29.80 -12.63
CA GLN A 343 19.50 -30.47 -12.19
C GLN A 343 19.45 -30.87 -10.70
N LEU A 344 19.04 -29.95 -9.80
CA LEU A 344 18.90 -30.24 -8.39
C LEU A 344 17.84 -31.30 -8.13
N PHE A 345 16.75 -31.24 -8.88
CA PHE A 345 15.64 -32.17 -8.77
C PHE A 345 16.05 -33.57 -9.24
N ALA A 346 16.78 -33.67 -10.37
CA ALA A 346 17.31 -34.92 -10.89
C ALA A 346 18.36 -35.57 -9.95
N GLN A 347 19.11 -34.77 -9.20
CA GLN A 347 20.05 -35.24 -8.17
C GLN A 347 19.35 -35.68 -6.87
N GLY A 348 18.02 -35.54 -6.76
CA GLY A 348 17.29 -35.86 -5.55
C GLY A 348 17.47 -34.83 -4.43
N ASN A 349 18.07 -33.68 -4.71
CA ASN A 349 18.28 -32.61 -3.73
C ASN A 349 17.05 -31.70 -3.64
N TYR A 350 15.95 -32.25 -3.13
CA TYR A 350 14.64 -31.58 -3.07
C TYR A 350 14.64 -30.35 -2.18
N LYS A 351 15.46 -30.34 -1.12
CA LYS A 351 15.59 -29.18 -0.24
C LYS A 351 16.20 -27.99 -0.97
N ALA A 352 17.31 -28.20 -1.67
CA ALA A 352 17.96 -27.15 -2.46
C ALA A 352 17.08 -26.67 -3.62
N ALA A 353 16.34 -27.60 -4.26
CA ALA A 353 15.36 -27.24 -5.30
C ALA A 353 14.22 -26.39 -4.73
N ALA A 354 13.70 -26.68 -3.54
CA ALA A 354 12.70 -25.89 -2.86
C ALA A 354 13.24 -24.51 -2.45
N GLU A 355 14.49 -24.42 -1.99
CA GLU A 355 15.14 -23.14 -1.68
C GLU A 355 15.34 -22.27 -2.93
N LEU A 356 15.71 -22.88 -4.04
CA LEU A 356 15.81 -22.19 -5.32
C LEU A 356 14.45 -21.68 -5.80
N ALA A 357 13.38 -22.47 -5.63
CA ALA A 357 12.02 -22.06 -5.97
C ALA A 357 11.56 -20.87 -5.09
N ALA A 358 11.84 -20.90 -3.79
CA ALA A 358 11.51 -19.82 -2.86
C ALA A 358 12.19 -18.49 -3.21
N GLN A 359 13.39 -18.55 -3.81
CA GLN A 359 14.20 -17.41 -4.19
C GLN A 359 14.14 -17.09 -5.69
N SER A 360 13.31 -17.80 -6.45
CA SER A 360 13.22 -17.60 -7.90
C SER A 360 12.67 -16.21 -8.23
N PRO A 361 13.29 -15.49 -9.19
CA PRO A 361 12.82 -14.18 -9.61
C PRO A 361 11.37 -14.22 -10.06
N GLN A 362 10.55 -13.28 -9.58
CA GLN A 362 9.11 -13.19 -9.86
C GLN A 362 8.32 -14.49 -9.60
N GLY A 363 8.86 -15.38 -8.76
CA GLY A 363 8.21 -16.66 -8.48
C GLY A 363 8.18 -17.62 -9.68
N ALA A 364 9.12 -17.52 -10.61
CA ALA A 364 9.14 -18.28 -11.85
C ALA A 364 9.02 -19.81 -11.66
N LEU A 365 9.55 -20.34 -10.56
CA LEU A 365 9.44 -21.77 -10.19
C LEU A 365 8.25 -22.07 -9.26
N ARG A 366 7.47 -21.08 -8.86
CA ARG A 366 6.35 -21.26 -7.93
C ARG A 366 5.03 -21.46 -8.68
N THR A 367 5.00 -22.53 -9.47
CA THR A 367 3.90 -22.84 -10.39
C THR A 367 3.21 -24.17 -10.03
N PRO A 368 1.98 -24.40 -10.53
CA PRO A 368 1.31 -25.68 -10.37
C PRO A 368 2.12 -26.88 -10.86
N GLU A 369 2.91 -26.69 -11.93
CA GLU A 369 3.77 -27.73 -12.50
C GLU A 369 4.90 -28.13 -11.54
N THR A 370 5.48 -27.17 -10.84
CA THR A 370 6.48 -27.42 -9.80
C THR A 370 5.88 -28.22 -8.65
N ILE A 371 4.69 -27.85 -8.18
CA ILE A 371 3.97 -28.58 -7.15
C ILE A 371 3.69 -30.02 -7.62
N ALA A 372 3.26 -30.19 -8.87
CA ALA A 372 3.00 -31.51 -9.45
C ALA A 372 4.28 -32.37 -9.53
N LYS A 373 5.44 -31.79 -9.88
CA LYS A 373 6.74 -32.47 -9.85
C LYS A 373 7.07 -33.00 -8.45
N PHE A 374 6.95 -32.16 -7.40
CA PHE A 374 7.19 -32.59 -6.03
C PHE A 374 6.19 -33.64 -5.54
N LYS A 375 4.93 -33.56 -5.97
CA LYS A 375 3.86 -34.50 -5.65
C LYS A 375 4.08 -35.88 -6.28
N ALA A 376 4.68 -35.92 -7.47
CA ALA A 376 4.94 -37.14 -8.21
C ALA A 376 6.12 -37.96 -7.67
N VAL A 377 6.96 -37.41 -6.79
CA VAL A 377 8.10 -38.11 -6.22
C VAL A 377 7.64 -39.17 -5.24
N PRO A 378 8.05 -40.45 -5.42
CA PRO A 378 7.69 -41.52 -4.48
C PRO A 378 8.26 -41.26 -3.09
N VAL A 379 7.44 -41.41 -2.09
CA VAL A 379 7.85 -41.25 -0.67
C VAL A 379 8.51 -42.55 -0.21
N GLN A 380 9.76 -42.47 0.22
CA GLN A 380 10.45 -43.61 0.84
C GLN A 380 10.04 -43.78 2.31
N PRO A 381 9.92 -45.01 2.81
CA PRO A 381 9.57 -45.24 4.22
C PRO A 381 10.59 -44.55 5.16
N GLY A 382 10.07 -43.74 6.07
CA GLY A 382 10.90 -43.01 7.06
C GLY A 382 11.43 -41.65 6.62
N GLN A 383 11.13 -41.20 5.40
CA GLN A 383 11.50 -39.86 4.91
C GLN A 383 10.28 -38.94 4.84
N SER A 384 10.48 -37.64 5.11
CA SER A 384 9.45 -36.64 4.89
C SER A 384 9.15 -36.49 3.39
N PRO A 385 7.88 -36.47 2.98
CA PRO A 385 7.51 -36.26 1.59
C PRO A 385 8.19 -35.01 1.01
N PRO A 386 8.78 -35.08 -0.19
CA PRO A 386 9.40 -33.92 -0.83
C PRO A 386 8.47 -32.72 -0.95
N LEU A 387 7.18 -32.94 -1.18
CA LEU A 387 6.16 -31.89 -1.21
C LEU A 387 6.04 -31.14 0.13
N LEU A 388 6.13 -31.85 1.26
CA LEU A 388 6.11 -31.21 2.58
C LEU A 388 7.42 -30.44 2.86
N GLN A 389 8.55 -30.90 2.34
CA GLN A 389 9.82 -30.16 2.39
C GLN A 389 9.74 -28.88 1.57
N TYR A 390 9.10 -28.93 0.40
CA TYR A 390 8.85 -27.76 -0.43
C TYR A 390 8.02 -26.71 0.31
N PHE A 391 6.83 -27.07 0.83
CA PHE A 391 5.99 -26.15 1.58
C PHE A 391 6.65 -25.64 2.86
N GLY A 392 7.35 -26.48 3.61
CA GLY A 392 8.07 -26.10 4.81
C GLY A 392 9.16 -25.06 4.55
N THR A 393 9.88 -25.20 3.43
CA THR A 393 10.91 -24.23 2.99
C THR A 393 10.28 -22.90 2.62
N LEU A 394 9.19 -22.92 1.86
CA LEU A 394 8.46 -21.69 1.48
C LEU A 394 7.88 -20.96 2.68
N LEU A 395 7.23 -21.67 3.61
CA LEU A 395 6.67 -21.09 4.84
C LEU A 395 7.74 -20.41 5.72
N THR A 396 8.98 -20.90 5.64
CA THR A 396 10.10 -20.34 6.41
C THR A 396 10.72 -19.10 5.75
N LYS A 397 10.76 -19.08 4.40
CA LYS A 397 11.53 -18.07 3.64
C LYS A 397 10.69 -16.97 3.00
N SER A 398 9.51 -17.27 2.47
CA SER A 398 8.79 -16.33 1.60
C SER A 398 7.27 -16.30 1.76
N GLY A 399 6.69 -17.24 2.49
CA GLY A 399 5.24 -17.47 2.48
C GLY A 399 4.76 -18.18 1.20
N LEU A 400 3.50 -18.58 1.16
CA LEU A 400 2.88 -19.31 0.05
C LEU A 400 2.04 -18.38 -0.82
N ASN A 401 2.07 -18.60 -2.15
CA ASN A 401 1.14 -17.96 -3.06
C ASN A 401 -0.25 -18.62 -3.02
N ALA A 402 -1.23 -18.09 -3.77
CA ALA A 402 -2.61 -18.55 -3.75
C ALA A 402 -2.73 -20.05 -4.09
N VAL A 403 -2.07 -20.52 -5.14
CA VAL A 403 -2.11 -21.92 -5.58
C VAL A 403 -1.46 -22.86 -4.56
N GLU A 404 -0.29 -22.48 -4.06
CA GLU A 404 0.44 -23.21 -3.03
C GLU A 404 -0.36 -23.30 -1.72
N SER A 405 -1.03 -22.21 -1.34
CA SER A 405 -1.88 -22.15 -0.15
C SER A 405 -3.06 -23.13 -0.25
N VAL A 406 -3.70 -23.22 -1.42
CA VAL A 406 -4.80 -24.17 -1.69
C VAL A 406 -4.28 -25.61 -1.64
N GLU A 407 -3.15 -25.91 -2.28
CA GLU A 407 -2.61 -27.28 -2.28
C GLU A 407 -2.14 -27.73 -0.88
N LEU A 408 -1.50 -26.85 -0.12
CA LEU A 408 -1.17 -27.14 1.27
C LEU A 408 -2.42 -27.35 2.13
N ALA A 409 -3.45 -26.51 1.94
CA ALA A 409 -4.71 -26.63 2.68
C ALA A 409 -5.39 -27.97 2.44
N LYS A 410 -5.40 -28.47 1.20
CA LYS A 410 -5.92 -29.82 0.88
C LYS A 410 -5.24 -30.92 1.70
N LEU A 411 -3.92 -30.86 1.81
CA LEU A 411 -3.13 -31.84 2.58
C LEU A 411 -3.42 -31.74 4.09
N VAL A 412 -3.48 -30.53 4.62
CA VAL A 412 -3.68 -30.28 6.05
C VAL A 412 -5.11 -30.66 6.49
N ILE A 413 -6.10 -30.39 5.64
CA ILE A 413 -7.50 -30.79 5.88
C ILE A 413 -7.64 -32.31 5.87
N SER A 414 -7.00 -33.00 4.91
CA SER A 414 -7.01 -34.46 4.85
C SER A 414 -6.39 -35.13 6.08
N GLN A 415 -5.44 -34.44 6.75
CA GLN A 415 -4.80 -34.89 7.99
C GLN A 415 -5.51 -34.40 9.26
N ASN A 416 -6.62 -33.68 9.13
CA ASN A 416 -7.38 -33.08 10.23
C ASN A 416 -6.57 -32.13 11.14
N LYS A 417 -5.58 -31.40 10.58
CA LYS A 417 -4.68 -30.47 11.29
C LYS A 417 -5.02 -29.00 11.02
N LYS A 418 -6.29 -28.64 10.99
CA LYS A 418 -6.79 -27.31 10.62
C LYS A 418 -6.18 -26.16 11.43
N GLN A 419 -5.77 -26.40 12.67
CA GLN A 419 -5.15 -25.40 13.53
C GLN A 419 -3.88 -24.79 12.93
N LEU A 420 -3.13 -25.57 12.14
CA LEU A 420 -1.93 -25.09 11.45
C LEU A 420 -2.26 -24.03 10.40
N LEU A 421 -3.40 -24.17 9.69
CA LEU A 421 -3.85 -23.18 8.71
C LEU A 421 -4.20 -21.86 9.38
N ASP A 422 -4.90 -21.88 10.53
CA ASP A 422 -5.24 -20.67 11.26
C ASP A 422 -3.97 -19.93 11.74
N ASN A 423 -2.99 -20.67 12.26
CA ASN A 423 -1.71 -20.10 12.68
C ASN A 423 -0.96 -19.43 11.50
N TRP A 424 -0.82 -20.12 10.38
CA TRP A 424 -0.14 -19.58 9.20
C TRP A 424 -0.89 -18.40 8.56
N MET A 425 -2.21 -18.39 8.62
CA MET A 425 -3.01 -17.23 8.19
C MET A 425 -2.79 -16.01 9.10
N ASN A 426 -2.71 -16.23 10.41
CA ASN A 426 -2.45 -15.17 11.38
C ASN A 426 -1.04 -14.61 11.25
N GLU A 427 -0.07 -15.46 10.87
CA GLU A 427 1.31 -15.06 10.56
C GLU A 427 1.47 -14.45 9.14
N ASN A 428 0.38 -14.30 8.37
CA ASN A 428 0.37 -13.85 6.97
C ASN A 428 1.30 -14.64 6.04
N LYS A 429 1.47 -15.93 6.31
CA LYS A 429 2.29 -16.84 5.50
C LYS A 429 1.52 -17.50 4.35
N LEU A 430 0.19 -17.41 4.36
CA LEU A 430 -0.68 -17.91 3.31
C LEU A 430 -1.31 -16.76 2.56
N GLU A 431 -1.25 -16.79 1.24
CA GLU A 431 -2.04 -15.89 0.40
C GLU A 431 -3.47 -16.38 0.36
N CYS A 432 -4.40 -15.55 0.82
CA CYS A 432 -5.83 -15.86 0.84
C CYS A 432 -6.42 -15.61 -0.54
N SER A 433 -7.16 -16.61 -1.05
CA SER A 433 -7.88 -16.53 -2.33
C SER A 433 -9.31 -17.03 -2.16
N GLU A 434 -10.15 -16.77 -3.16
CA GLU A 434 -11.52 -17.30 -3.17
C GLU A 434 -11.55 -18.82 -3.16
N GLU A 435 -10.64 -19.46 -3.93
CA GLU A 435 -10.54 -20.90 -4.01
C GLU A 435 -10.18 -21.53 -2.65
N LEU A 436 -9.29 -20.87 -1.89
CA LEU A 436 -8.96 -21.30 -0.54
C LEU A 436 -10.17 -21.20 0.38
N GLY A 437 -10.94 -20.11 0.27
CA GLY A 437 -12.19 -19.93 1.00
C GLY A 437 -13.23 -21.01 0.66
N ASP A 438 -13.41 -21.30 -0.63
CA ASP A 438 -14.35 -22.34 -1.11
C ASP A 438 -13.96 -23.73 -0.59
N LEU A 439 -12.68 -24.04 -0.56
CA LEU A 439 -12.18 -25.29 0.00
C LEU A 439 -12.47 -25.41 1.50
N LEU A 440 -12.33 -24.33 2.25
CA LEU A 440 -12.55 -24.30 3.69
C LEU A 440 -14.03 -24.22 4.07
N GLN A 441 -14.87 -23.69 3.21
CA GLN A 441 -16.31 -23.50 3.48
C GLN A 441 -17.02 -24.77 3.90
N GLN A 442 -16.67 -25.92 3.29
CA GLN A 442 -17.27 -27.21 3.61
C GLN A 442 -16.78 -27.78 4.93
N SER A 443 -15.57 -27.41 5.36
CA SER A 443 -14.91 -28.02 6.52
C SER A 443 -14.90 -27.11 7.75
N ASP A 444 -14.82 -25.80 7.56
CA ASP A 444 -14.78 -24.78 8.61
C ASP A 444 -15.28 -23.44 8.08
N PRO A 445 -16.59 -23.15 8.21
CA PRO A 445 -17.18 -21.90 7.71
C PRO A 445 -16.62 -20.63 8.37
N ASP A 446 -16.16 -20.71 9.62
CA ASP A 446 -15.59 -19.54 10.32
C ASP A 446 -14.22 -19.18 9.76
N MET A 447 -13.41 -20.18 9.50
CA MET A 447 -12.12 -20.00 8.85
C MET A 447 -12.27 -19.53 7.39
N ALA A 448 -13.25 -20.08 6.66
CA ALA A 448 -13.56 -19.64 5.31
C ALA A 448 -13.94 -18.16 5.25
N LEU A 449 -14.75 -17.68 6.20
CA LEU A 449 -15.10 -16.26 6.30
C LEU A 449 -13.87 -15.38 6.51
N LYS A 450 -12.94 -15.77 7.39
CA LYS A 450 -11.66 -15.04 7.59
C LYS A 450 -10.85 -14.96 6.28
N VAL A 451 -10.81 -16.06 5.52
CA VAL A 451 -10.09 -16.12 4.23
C VAL A 451 -10.75 -15.20 3.21
N TYR A 452 -12.08 -15.24 3.07
CA TYR A 452 -12.79 -14.36 2.13
C TYR A 452 -12.62 -12.88 2.46
N VAL A 453 -12.61 -12.51 3.75
CA VAL A 453 -12.35 -11.13 4.17
C VAL A 453 -10.93 -10.69 3.77
N LYS A 454 -9.93 -11.54 4.02
CA LYS A 454 -8.53 -11.24 3.63
C LYS A 454 -8.34 -11.23 2.10
N ALA A 455 -9.04 -12.10 1.37
CA ALA A 455 -9.04 -12.14 -0.09
C ALA A 455 -9.85 -11.02 -0.75
N GLN A 456 -10.54 -10.19 0.05
CA GLN A 456 -11.45 -9.14 -0.43
C GLN A 456 -12.55 -9.67 -1.37
N ALA A 457 -12.96 -10.91 -1.19
CA ALA A 457 -14.06 -11.56 -1.90
C ALA A 457 -15.41 -11.09 -1.36
N SER A 458 -15.71 -9.80 -1.49
CA SER A 458 -16.85 -9.14 -0.86
C SER A 458 -18.21 -9.83 -1.10
N PRO A 459 -18.54 -10.31 -2.32
CA PRO A 459 -19.81 -11.02 -2.53
C PRO A 459 -19.94 -12.26 -1.64
N LYS A 460 -18.87 -13.06 -1.52
CA LYS A 460 -18.86 -14.29 -0.71
C LYS A 460 -18.90 -14.00 0.79
N VAL A 461 -18.23 -12.95 1.23
CA VAL A 461 -18.29 -12.46 2.63
C VAL A 461 -19.72 -12.13 3.01
N VAL A 462 -20.40 -11.36 2.16
CA VAL A 462 -21.80 -10.93 2.39
C VAL A 462 -22.76 -12.11 2.43
N ILE A 463 -22.62 -13.06 1.49
CA ILE A 463 -23.46 -14.28 1.47
C ILE A 463 -23.24 -15.11 2.74
N MET A 464 -22.00 -15.31 3.16
CA MET A 464 -21.71 -16.06 4.38
C MET A 464 -22.22 -15.40 5.66
N LEU A 465 -22.08 -14.08 5.77
CA LEU A 465 -22.62 -13.33 6.89
C LEU A 465 -24.16 -13.40 6.93
N ALA A 466 -24.80 -13.35 5.77
CA ALA A 466 -26.25 -13.52 5.65
C ALA A 466 -26.71 -14.92 6.08
N GLN A 467 -26.00 -15.97 5.68
CA GLN A 467 -26.26 -17.35 6.11
C GLN A 467 -26.12 -17.54 7.63
N LYS A 468 -25.18 -16.82 8.26
CA LYS A 468 -25.00 -16.80 9.72
C LYS A 468 -25.97 -15.87 10.45
N LYS A 469 -26.83 -15.17 9.72
CA LYS A 469 -27.79 -14.17 10.24
C LYS A 469 -27.10 -12.99 10.95
N GLU A 470 -25.85 -12.70 10.58
CA GLU A 470 -25.04 -11.60 11.16
C GLU A 470 -25.17 -10.32 10.32
N TYR A 471 -26.39 -9.85 10.12
CA TYR A 471 -26.73 -8.76 9.20
C TYR A 471 -26.03 -7.44 9.53
N GLU A 472 -25.86 -7.11 10.81
CA GLU A 472 -25.14 -5.89 11.22
C GLU A 472 -23.67 -5.90 10.79
N LYS A 473 -23.05 -7.08 10.71
CA LYS A 473 -21.67 -7.19 10.24
C LYS A 473 -21.55 -6.95 8.74
N ILE A 474 -22.60 -7.25 7.96
CA ILE A 474 -22.65 -6.94 6.52
C ILE A 474 -22.53 -5.43 6.31
N THR A 475 -23.30 -4.64 7.05
CA THR A 475 -23.28 -3.18 6.93
C THR A 475 -21.93 -2.60 7.31
N LYS A 476 -21.35 -3.04 8.43
CA LYS A 476 -20.02 -2.61 8.88
C LYS A 476 -18.93 -2.97 7.87
N TYR A 477 -18.94 -4.21 7.37
CA TYR A 477 -18.00 -4.68 6.37
C TYR A 477 -18.12 -3.88 5.06
N SER A 478 -19.36 -3.67 4.59
CA SER A 478 -19.63 -2.93 3.36
C SER A 478 -19.14 -1.48 3.43
N GLN A 479 -19.30 -0.82 4.58
CA GLN A 479 -18.80 0.53 4.82
C GLN A 479 -17.27 0.58 4.87
N GLN A 480 -16.62 -0.40 5.48
CA GLN A 480 -15.16 -0.47 5.59
C GLN A 480 -14.47 -0.70 4.25
N VAL A 481 -15.06 -1.53 3.40
CA VAL A 481 -14.47 -1.94 2.11
C VAL A 481 -14.97 -1.09 0.95
N GLY A 482 -16.04 -0.28 1.15
CA GLY A 482 -16.67 0.49 0.08
C GLY A 482 -17.45 -0.38 -0.92
N TYR A 483 -17.86 -1.57 -0.52
CA TYR A 483 -18.63 -2.50 -1.36
C TYR A 483 -20.12 -2.31 -1.15
N THR A 484 -20.90 -2.21 -2.24
CA THR A 484 -22.36 -2.14 -2.17
C THR A 484 -22.95 -3.52 -2.48
N PRO A 485 -23.54 -4.23 -1.48
CA PRO A 485 -24.16 -5.52 -1.71
C PRO A 485 -25.37 -5.42 -2.65
N ASP A 486 -25.63 -6.47 -3.41
CA ASP A 486 -26.90 -6.65 -4.10
C ASP A 486 -27.99 -7.10 -3.09
N TRP A 487 -28.62 -6.10 -2.47
CA TRP A 487 -29.63 -6.32 -1.45
C TRP A 487 -30.85 -7.08 -1.97
N LEU A 488 -31.19 -6.90 -3.25
CA LEU A 488 -32.31 -7.59 -3.90
C LEU A 488 -32.03 -9.09 -4.00
N GLN A 489 -30.83 -9.45 -4.46
CA GLN A 489 -30.42 -10.85 -4.55
C GLN A 489 -30.34 -11.52 -3.18
N LEU A 490 -29.80 -10.82 -2.18
CA LEU A 490 -29.73 -11.32 -0.80
C LEU A 490 -31.11 -11.56 -0.20
N MET A 491 -32.05 -10.62 -0.41
CA MET A 491 -33.43 -10.77 0.01
C MET A 491 -34.09 -11.98 -0.65
N MET A 492 -33.93 -12.14 -1.97
CA MET A 492 -34.49 -13.30 -2.67
C MET A 492 -33.94 -14.63 -2.17
N GLN A 493 -32.62 -14.70 -1.88
CA GLN A 493 -32.01 -15.91 -1.31
C GLN A 493 -32.55 -16.21 0.10
N GLN A 494 -32.67 -15.18 0.93
CA GLN A 494 -33.13 -15.34 2.31
C GLN A 494 -34.59 -15.76 2.37
N LEU A 495 -35.44 -15.22 1.49
CA LEU A 495 -36.86 -15.63 1.35
C LEU A 495 -37.02 -17.11 0.98
N MET A 496 -36.02 -17.71 0.33
CA MET A 496 -36.05 -19.16 0.00
C MET A 496 -35.65 -20.03 1.19
N ASN A 497 -34.84 -19.50 2.11
CA ASN A 497 -34.21 -20.30 3.17
C ASN A 497 -34.90 -20.14 4.53
N ASP A 498 -35.28 -18.92 4.91
CA ASP A 498 -35.80 -18.62 6.25
C ASP A 498 -36.64 -17.33 6.25
N GLY A 499 -37.94 -17.47 6.45
CA GLY A 499 -38.88 -16.36 6.45
C GLY A 499 -38.60 -15.32 7.56
N GLN A 500 -38.31 -15.78 8.79
CA GLN A 500 -38.01 -14.86 9.89
C GLN A 500 -36.67 -14.15 9.68
N GLY A 501 -35.67 -14.84 9.16
CA GLY A 501 -34.41 -14.24 8.77
C GLY A 501 -34.57 -13.19 7.67
N ALA A 502 -35.51 -13.40 6.73
CA ALA A 502 -35.87 -12.45 5.70
C ALA A 502 -36.50 -11.18 6.27
N VAL A 503 -37.36 -11.28 7.31
CA VAL A 503 -37.94 -10.12 8.00
C VAL A 503 -36.82 -9.27 8.66
N ASN A 504 -35.91 -9.90 9.38
CA ASN A 504 -34.80 -9.21 10.04
C ASN A 504 -33.88 -8.52 9.05
N LEU A 505 -33.58 -9.19 7.93
CA LEU A 505 -32.79 -8.61 6.85
C LEU A 505 -33.50 -7.42 6.21
N ALA A 506 -34.81 -7.53 5.96
CA ALA A 506 -35.64 -6.48 5.40
C ALA A 506 -35.65 -5.21 6.27
N GLN A 507 -35.84 -5.39 7.57
CA GLN A 507 -35.82 -4.29 8.55
C GLN A 507 -34.47 -3.56 8.54
N MET A 508 -33.37 -4.30 8.49
CA MET A 508 -32.05 -3.73 8.42
C MET A 508 -31.82 -2.94 7.12
N ILE A 509 -32.17 -3.51 5.95
CA ILE A 509 -31.96 -2.88 4.63
C ILE A 509 -32.75 -1.57 4.50
N VAL A 510 -33.99 -1.56 4.96
CA VAL A 510 -34.85 -0.37 4.91
C VAL A 510 -34.42 0.67 5.95
N GLY A 511 -33.90 0.25 7.09
CA GLY A 511 -33.40 1.14 8.15
C GLY A 511 -32.03 1.78 7.87
N MET A 512 -31.36 1.41 6.78
CA MET A 512 -30.07 2.01 6.39
C MET A 512 -30.24 3.45 5.87
N THR A 513 -29.19 4.24 5.95
CA THR A 513 -29.12 5.60 5.39
C THR A 513 -27.96 5.70 4.38
N PRO A 514 -28.22 5.77 3.04
CA PRO A 514 -29.55 5.66 2.41
C PRO A 514 -30.10 4.21 2.45
N PRO A 515 -31.43 4.02 2.33
CA PRO A 515 -32.02 2.68 2.30
C PRO A 515 -31.47 1.83 1.17
N GLY A 516 -31.15 0.57 1.45
CA GLY A 516 -30.67 -0.36 0.43
C GLY A 516 -31.74 -0.81 -0.56
N LEU A 517 -33.01 -0.92 -0.08
CA LEU A 517 -34.22 -1.15 -0.87
C LEU A 517 -35.35 -0.32 -0.28
N ASP A 518 -36.31 0.07 -1.10
CA ASP A 518 -37.51 0.74 -0.63
C ASP A 518 -38.51 -0.24 -0.01
N ILE A 519 -39.38 0.27 0.85
CA ILE A 519 -40.36 -0.53 1.60
C ILE A 519 -41.34 -1.26 0.66
N ASN A 520 -41.75 -0.62 -0.44
CA ASN A 520 -42.69 -1.23 -1.40
C ASN A 520 -42.06 -2.43 -2.09
N THR A 521 -40.82 -2.30 -2.58
CA THR A 521 -40.09 -3.40 -3.21
C THR A 521 -39.96 -4.59 -2.28
N VAL A 522 -39.57 -4.37 -1.02
CA VAL A 522 -39.45 -5.42 -0.01
C VAL A 522 -40.81 -6.08 0.27
N THR A 523 -41.87 -5.28 0.40
CA THR A 523 -43.23 -5.79 0.62
C THR A 523 -43.67 -6.64 -0.55
N ASP A 524 -43.47 -6.21 -1.78
CA ASP A 524 -43.85 -6.94 -2.99
C ASP A 524 -43.10 -8.27 -3.12
N LEU A 525 -41.83 -8.35 -2.70
CA LEU A 525 -41.07 -9.60 -2.65
C LEU A 525 -41.71 -10.63 -1.70
N PHE A 526 -42.15 -10.22 -0.51
CA PHE A 526 -42.85 -11.09 0.41
C PHE A 526 -44.19 -11.57 -0.17
N LEU A 527 -44.96 -10.67 -0.79
CA LEU A 527 -46.28 -10.97 -1.37
C LEU A 527 -46.17 -11.91 -2.60
N GLN A 528 -45.19 -11.72 -3.47
CA GLN A 528 -44.94 -12.59 -4.61
C GLN A 528 -44.68 -14.06 -4.18
N ARG A 529 -44.15 -14.23 -2.97
CA ARG A 529 -43.89 -15.55 -2.38
C ARG A 529 -45.02 -16.06 -1.46
N ASN A 530 -46.13 -15.33 -1.41
CA ASN A 530 -47.29 -15.61 -0.54
C ASN A 530 -46.94 -15.67 0.96
N MET A 531 -45.90 -14.91 1.38
CA MET A 531 -45.42 -14.81 2.77
C MET A 531 -46.11 -13.67 3.50
N ILE A 532 -47.43 -13.80 3.68
CA ILE A 532 -48.27 -12.69 4.20
C ILE A 532 -48.00 -12.40 5.67
N ARG A 533 -47.70 -13.38 6.48
CA ARG A 533 -47.38 -13.19 7.89
C ARG A 533 -46.09 -12.39 8.07
N GLU A 534 -45.08 -12.76 7.29
CA GLU A 534 -43.79 -12.10 7.30
C GLU A 534 -43.89 -10.65 6.76
N ALA A 535 -44.66 -10.46 5.68
CA ALA A 535 -44.95 -9.12 5.14
C ALA A 535 -45.68 -8.26 6.19
N THR A 536 -46.65 -8.84 6.91
CA THR A 536 -47.38 -8.13 7.97
C THR A 536 -46.44 -7.78 9.13
N SER A 537 -45.62 -8.73 9.61
CA SER A 537 -44.66 -8.47 10.67
C SER A 537 -43.67 -7.36 10.29
N PHE A 538 -43.12 -7.40 9.07
CA PHE A 538 -42.23 -6.37 8.55
C PHE A 538 -42.89 -4.99 8.50
N LEU A 539 -44.11 -4.91 7.92
CA LEU A 539 -44.83 -3.64 7.77
C LEU A 539 -45.27 -3.07 9.13
N LEU A 540 -45.68 -3.89 10.09
CA LEU A 540 -46.05 -3.41 11.42
C LEU A 540 -44.88 -2.74 12.14
N ASP A 541 -43.67 -3.28 12.00
CA ASP A 541 -42.47 -2.68 12.60
C ASP A 541 -42.07 -1.40 11.89
N VAL A 542 -42.05 -1.39 10.55
CA VAL A 542 -41.66 -0.21 9.77
C VAL A 542 -42.66 0.93 9.89
N LEU A 543 -43.98 0.61 10.00
CA LEU A 543 -45.06 1.61 10.10
C LEU A 543 -45.36 2.06 11.53
N LYS A 544 -44.62 1.54 12.52
CA LYS A 544 -44.79 1.91 13.93
C LYS A 544 -44.74 3.43 14.22
N PRO A 545 -43.92 4.25 13.49
CA PRO A 545 -43.94 5.71 13.67
C PRO A 545 -45.22 6.41 13.20
N ASN A 546 -46.11 5.69 12.50
CA ASN A 546 -47.40 6.17 12.02
C ASN A 546 -47.34 7.50 11.23
N LEU A 547 -46.48 7.56 10.22
CA LEU A 547 -46.24 8.76 9.41
C LEU A 547 -47.28 8.92 8.29
N PRO A 548 -47.71 10.18 7.96
CA PRO A 548 -48.63 10.43 6.84
C PRO A 548 -48.13 9.97 5.49
N GLU A 549 -46.85 10.00 5.24
CA GLU A 549 -46.22 9.54 4.02
C GLU A 549 -46.37 8.05 3.76
N HIS A 550 -46.66 7.28 4.81
CA HIS A 550 -46.89 5.82 4.74
C HIS A 550 -48.37 5.44 4.60
N ALA A 551 -49.27 6.40 4.29
CA ALA A 551 -50.70 6.15 4.16
C ALA A 551 -51.08 4.98 3.24
N MET A 552 -50.42 4.88 2.08
CA MET A 552 -50.64 3.77 1.13
C MET A 552 -50.20 2.42 1.69
N LEU A 553 -49.08 2.38 2.43
CA LEU A 553 -48.57 1.16 3.05
C LEU A 553 -49.44 0.73 4.23
N GLN A 554 -49.99 1.65 5.02
CA GLN A 554 -50.96 1.37 6.07
C GLN A 554 -52.23 0.76 5.47
N THR A 555 -52.72 1.30 4.37
CA THR A 555 -53.84 0.74 3.64
C THR A 555 -53.53 -0.65 3.13
N LYS A 556 -52.38 -0.86 2.51
CA LYS A 556 -51.94 -2.12 1.92
C LYS A 556 -51.85 -3.25 2.98
N VAL A 557 -51.27 -3.00 4.16
CA VAL A 557 -51.18 -4.00 5.22
C VAL A 557 -52.55 -4.39 5.76
N LEU A 558 -53.48 -3.41 5.88
CA LEU A 558 -54.85 -3.70 6.28
C LEU A 558 -55.60 -4.47 5.21
N GLU A 559 -55.51 -4.10 3.93
CA GLU A 559 -56.13 -4.84 2.81
C GLU A 559 -55.70 -6.30 2.77
N ILE A 560 -54.37 -6.56 2.83
CA ILE A 560 -53.83 -7.92 2.78
C ILE A 560 -54.37 -8.76 3.94
N ASN A 561 -54.38 -8.22 5.14
CA ASN A 561 -54.84 -8.94 6.33
C ASN A 561 -56.37 -9.08 6.38
N LEU A 562 -57.14 -8.09 5.92
CA LEU A 562 -58.59 -8.21 5.83
C LEU A 562 -59.03 -9.35 4.88
N ILE A 563 -58.23 -9.63 3.85
CA ILE A 563 -58.49 -10.72 2.91
C ILE A 563 -58.08 -12.08 3.49
N THR A 564 -56.93 -12.16 4.19
CA THR A 564 -56.32 -13.44 4.57
C THR A 564 -56.40 -13.76 6.06
N PHE A 565 -56.26 -12.75 6.93
CA PHE A 565 -56.26 -12.89 8.39
C PHE A 565 -57.08 -11.76 9.05
N PRO A 566 -58.43 -11.77 8.91
CA PRO A 566 -59.28 -10.67 9.39
C PRO A 566 -59.09 -10.33 10.87
N ASN A 567 -58.79 -11.31 11.71
CA ASN A 567 -58.56 -11.12 13.14
C ASN A 567 -57.31 -10.28 13.41
N VAL A 568 -56.27 -10.37 12.56
CA VAL A 568 -55.05 -9.54 12.66
C VAL A 568 -55.37 -8.09 12.29
N ALA A 569 -56.12 -7.90 11.22
CA ALA A 569 -56.54 -6.58 10.81
C ALA A 569 -57.47 -5.91 11.87
N ASP A 570 -58.37 -6.71 12.47
CA ASP A 570 -59.21 -6.21 13.58
C ASP A 570 -58.39 -5.79 14.77
N ALA A 571 -57.37 -6.55 15.15
CA ALA A 571 -56.47 -6.18 16.24
C ALA A 571 -55.67 -4.88 15.94
N ILE A 572 -55.17 -4.71 14.69
CA ILE A 572 -54.48 -3.51 14.27
C ILE A 572 -55.39 -2.26 14.39
N LEU A 573 -56.63 -2.40 13.90
CA LEU A 573 -57.64 -1.34 13.94
C LEU A 573 -58.11 -1.05 15.39
N ALA A 574 -58.31 -2.10 16.21
CA ALA A 574 -58.69 -1.99 17.61
C ALA A 574 -57.68 -1.22 18.45
N ASN A 575 -56.41 -1.45 18.21
CA ASN A 575 -55.30 -0.80 18.93
C ASN A 575 -54.94 0.60 18.39
N GLY A 576 -55.63 1.07 17.33
CA GLY A 576 -55.36 2.37 16.74
C GLY A 576 -53.93 2.58 16.24
N MET A 577 -53.31 1.47 15.76
CA MET A 577 -51.89 1.50 15.35
C MET A 577 -51.63 2.44 14.16
N PHE A 578 -52.66 2.64 13.32
CA PHE A 578 -52.57 3.48 12.12
C PHE A 578 -53.67 4.54 12.12
N SER A 579 -53.37 5.72 11.55
CA SER A 579 -54.31 6.83 11.47
C SER A 579 -54.43 7.43 10.04
N HIS A 580 -53.55 7.05 9.11
CA HIS A 580 -53.46 7.70 7.80
C HIS A 580 -53.91 6.82 6.64
N TYR A 581 -54.43 5.60 6.90
CA TYR A 581 -54.94 4.70 5.87
C TYR A 581 -56.21 5.24 5.18
N ASP A 582 -56.53 4.70 3.98
CA ASP A 582 -57.75 4.99 3.23
C ASP A 582 -58.95 4.37 3.93
N ARG A 583 -59.68 5.18 4.75
CA ARG A 583 -60.82 4.78 5.55
C ARG A 583 -61.97 4.17 4.71
N PRO A 584 -62.45 4.83 3.60
CA PRO A 584 -63.48 4.25 2.75
C PRO A 584 -63.13 2.91 2.20
N ARG A 585 -61.88 2.73 1.73
CA ARG A 585 -61.38 1.46 1.20
C ARG A 585 -61.34 0.37 2.25
N VAL A 586 -60.81 0.68 3.42
CA VAL A 586 -60.74 -0.26 4.56
C VAL A 586 -62.14 -0.62 5.08
N ALA A 587 -63.09 0.36 5.12
CA ALA A 587 -64.48 0.08 5.50
C ALA A 587 -65.15 -0.98 4.62
N GLN A 588 -65.02 -0.84 3.29
CA GLN A 588 -65.56 -1.81 2.33
C GLN A 588 -64.95 -3.22 2.52
N LEU A 589 -63.63 -3.29 2.79
CA LEU A 589 -62.95 -4.54 3.05
C LEU A 589 -63.33 -5.18 4.39
N CYS A 590 -63.52 -4.38 5.43
CA CYS A 590 -64.05 -4.84 6.71
C CYS A 590 -65.45 -5.45 6.57
N GLU A 591 -66.29 -4.80 5.79
CA GLU A 591 -67.64 -5.31 5.49
C GLU A 591 -67.56 -6.68 4.78
N LYS A 592 -66.71 -6.79 3.74
CA LYS A 592 -66.49 -8.06 3.02
C LYS A 592 -65.87 -9.15 3.89
N ALA A 593 -65.04 -8.79 4.86
CA ALA A 593 -64.43 -9.69 5.82
C ALA A 593 -65.36 -10.12 6.97
N GLY A 594 -66.59 -9.58 7.04
CA GLY A 594 -67.53 -9.85 8.11
C GLY A 594 -67.29 -9.05 9.40
N LEU A 595 -66.36 -8.05 9.37
CA LEU A 595 -66.07 -7.17 10.48
C LEU A 595 -66.99 -5.91 10.45
N TYR A 596 -68.29 -6.15 10.56
CA TYR A 596 -69.29 -5.10 10.34
C TYR A 596 -69.19 -3.95 11.31
N LEU A 597 -68.89 -4.19 12.58
CA LEU A 597 -68.68 -3.13 13.55
C LEU A 597 -67.52 -2.21 13.20
N ARG A 598 -66.43 -2.77 12.69
CA ARG A 598 -65.30 -1.99 12.18
C ARG A 598 -65.66 -1.21 10.93
N ALA A 599 -66.40 -1.82 10.00
CA ALA A 599 -66.89 -1.12 8.82
C ALA A 599 -67.77 0.08 9.21
N LEU A 600 -68.70 -0.11 10.12
CA LEU A 600 -69.56 0.95 10.62
C LEU A 600 -68.80 2.12 11.25
N SER A 601 -67.73 1.83 12.01
CA SER A 601 -66.88 2.87 12.62
C SER A 601 -66.10 3.72 11.60
N HIS A 602 -65.99 3.26 10.35
CA HIS A 602 -65.23 3.90 9.27
C HIS A 602 -66.11 4.56 8.22
N TYR A 603 -67.38 4.09 8.05
CA TYR A 603 -68.31 4.69 7.11
C TYR A 603 -68.78 6.07 7.56
N THR A 604 -68.82 7.01 6.58
CA THR A 604 -69.28 8.38 6.78
C THR A 604 -70.57 8.70 6.04
N ASP A 605 -71.01 7.79 5.16
CA ASP A 605 -72.19 7.99 4.33
C ASP A 605 -73.37 7.11 4.78
N LEU A 606 -74.55 7.69 4.87
CA LEU A 606 -75.74 7.04 5.32
C LEU A 606 -76.12 5.79 4.51
N PRO A 607 -76.05 5.76 3.17
CA PRO A 607 -76.34 4.56 2.39
C PRO A 607 -75.45 3.36 2.76
N ASP A 608 -74.16 3.60 2.98
CA ASP A 608 -73.20 2.55 3.35
C ASP A 608 -73.45 2.03 4.76
N ILE A 609 -73.76 2.95 5.70
CA ILE A 609 -74.12 2.60 7.08
C ILE A 609 -75.37 1.73 7.06
N LYS A 610 -76.44 2.10 6.32
CA LYS A 610 -77.66 1.36 6.20
C LYS A 610 -77.42 -0.06 5.69
N ARG A 611 -76.63 -0.21 4.60
CA ARG A 611 -76.30 -1.50 4.04
C ARG A 611 -75.55 -2.40 5.02
N CYS A 612 -74.63 -1.81 5.80
CA CYS A 612 -73.81 -2.57 6.75
C CYS A 612 -74.61 -2.97 8.01
N VAL A 613 -75.44 -2.08 8.53
CA VAL A 613 -76.27 -2.29 9.76
C VAL A 613 -77.22 -3.47 9.62
N VAL A 614 -77.67 -3.81 8.43
CA VAL A 614 -78.59 -4.91 8.18
C VAL A 614 -78.02 -6.27 8.63
N ASN A 615 -76.69 -6.40 8.75
CA ASN A 615 -76.02 -7.64 9.17
C ASN A 615 -75.99 -7.78 10.72
N THR A 616 -77.13 -7.53 11.39
CA THR A 616 -77.27 -7.57 12.87
C THR A 616 -76.92 -8.92 13.48
N HIS A 617 -77.06 -10.00 12.73
CA HIS A 617 -76.73 -11.35 13.21
C HIS A 617 -75.23 -11.54 13.51
N ALA A 618 -74.38 -10.68 12.96
CA ALA A 618 -72.94 -10.71 13.16
C ALA A 618 -72.40 -9.55 14.00
N ILE A 619 -73.28 -8.71 14.53
CA ILE A 619 -72.92 -7.55 15.37
C ILE A 619 -73.52 -7.77 16.76
N GLU A 620 -72.69 -7.61 17.78
CA GLU A 620 -73.14 -7.70 19.16
C GLU A 620 -74.16 -6.58 19.43
N PRO A 621 -75.34 -6.90 20.04
CA PRO A 621 -76.41 -5.92 20.24
C PRO A 621 -75.99 -4.69 21.06
N GLN A 622 -75.16 -4.88 22.05
CA GLN A 622 -74.65 -3.79 22.89
C GLN A 622 -73.79 -2.84 22.06
N ALA A 623 -72.85 -3.36 21.27
CA ALA A 623 -71.95 -2.58 20.39
C ALA A 623 -72.75 -1.84 19.29
N LEU A 624 -73.80 -2.45 18.76
CA LEU A 624 -74.70 -1.81 17.81
C LEU A 624 -75.44 -0.64 18.44
N THR A 625 -75.90 -0.79 19.70
CA THR A 625 -76.58 0.25 20.45
C THR A 625 -75.63 1.42 20.72
N GLU A 626 -74.40 1.17 21.13
CA GLU A 626 -73.36 2.19 21.31
C GLU A 626 -73.07 2.91 20.01
N PHE A 627 -72.97 2.18 18.89
CA PHE A 627 -72.79 2.78 17.57
C PHE A 627 -73.93 3.75 17.21
N PHE A 628 -75.18 3.35 17.40
CA PHE A 628 -76.32 4.22 17.18
C PHE A 628 -76.26 5.51 18.02
N GLY A 629 -75.72 5.42 19.23
CA GLY A 629 -75.48 6.60 20.08
C GLY A 629 -74.46 7.60 19.50
N THR A 630 -73.64 7.18 18.54
CA THR A 630 -72.67 8.07 17.86
C THR A 630 -73.24 8.74 16.62
N LEU A 631 -74.40 8.27 16.10
CA LEU A 631 -75.05 8.81 14.93
C LEU A 631 -75.93 10.04 15.28
N SER A 632 -76.21 10.88 14.28
CA SER A 632 -77.24 11.90 14.42
C SER A 632 -78.60 11.26 14.61
N ARG A 633 -79.52 11.92 15.32
CA ARG A 633 -80.85 11.39 15.59
C ARG A 633 -81.61 10.97 14.29
N GLU A 634 -81.43 11.76 13.22
CA GLU A 634 -82.08 11.47 11.93
C GLU A 634 -81.50 10.20 11.30
N TRP A 635 -80.16 10.04 11.28
CA TRP A 635 -79.50 8.88 10.73
C TRP A 635 -79.76 7.62 11.53
N ALA A 636 -79.79 7.73 12.83
CA ALA A 636 -80.14 6.62 13.70
C ALA A 636 -81.57 6.12 13.45
N LEU A 637 -82.57 7.04 13.32
CA LEU A 637 -83.94 6.71 13.00
C LEU A 637 -84.08 6.06 11.63
N ASP A 638 -83.35 6.54 10.62
CA ASP A 638 -83.37 5.99 9.28
C ASP A 638 -82.77 4.57 9.22
N CYS A 639 -81.70 4.32 9.96
CA CYS A 639 -81.13 2.96 10.09
C CYS A 639 -82.07 2.02 10.81
N LEU A 640 -82.73 2.48 11.89
CA LEU A 640 -83.75 1.68 12.61
C LEU A 640 -84.96 1.35 11.73
N ARG A 641 -85.42 2.26 10.87
CA ARG A 641 -86.49 1.99 9.88
C ARG A 641 -86.09 0.91 8.89
N GLU A 642 -84.83 0.94 8.41
CA GLU A 642 -84.33 -0.07 7.49
C GLU A 642 -84.28 -1.46 8.18
N LEU A 643 -83.83 -1.55 9.41
CA LEU A 643 -83.81 -2.76 10.21
C LEU A 643 -85.20 -3.32 10.47
N LEU A 644 -86.19 -2.48 10.74
CA LEU A 644 -87.57 -2.89 10.92
C LEU A 644 -88.24 -3.38 9.64
N THR A 645 -87.91 -2.75 8.49
CA THR A 645 -88.43 -3.18 7.17
C THR A 645 -87.90 -4.54 6.70
N LEU A 646 -86.71 -4.90 7.10
CA LEU A 646 -86.02 -6.13 6.72
C LEU A 646 -86.15 -7.23 7.77
N ASP A 647 -86.94 -7.03 8.87
CA ASP A 647 -87.13 -7.98 9.98
C ASP A 647 -85.81 -8.44 10.64
N CYS A 648 -84.78 -7.57 10.64
CA CYS A 648 -83.45 -7.86 11.14
C CYS A 648 -83.27 -7.68 12.65
N LEU A 649 -84.34 -7.27 13.38
CA LEU A 649 -84.35 -7.09 14.84
C LEU A 649 -84.84 -8.26 15.64
N ARG A 650 -84.99 -9.46 15.07
CA ARG A 650 -85.38 -10.66 15.79
C ARG A 650 -84.27 -11.34 16.53
#